data_cf48571fe80719be6603e78d98b1f365
#
_entry.id   cf48571fe80719be6603e78d98b1f365
#
_cell.length_a   1.000
_cell.length_b   1.000
_cell.length_c   1.000
_cell.angle_alpha   90.00
_cell.angle_beta   90.00
_cell.angle_gamma   90.00
#
_symmetry.space_group_name_H-M   'P 1'
#
loop_
_entity.id
_entity.type
_entity.pdbx_description
1 polymer ?
#
loop_
_entity_poly.entity_id
_entity_poly.type
_entity_poly.pdbx_seq_one_letter_code
_entity_poly.pdbx_strand_id
1 'polypeptide(L)'
;MIKKICLAVALLIVMAVVPAKSQQVGSWSIYPVFSGNNNNSLVDTDNKVFYLADGWLYSYDKDNDESVFYTKMNGMSDTDISGIYYNYDKKFLLVAYSNSNIDIVRENGRVDNVPDLKSVILTVSKAINSVDFSGDYAYIATDFGYMVVDCNKCVVKESFNYGKAFKSIVVTDKNIFATFDKKIYVSSVGESHYELSSFKETNIKQEMKLLKIDNNSMLTTTGWFYYIKIGEDPTNLAMSVIEKSAPSNVSMSGSNMVASYKEKYIVVSPDGTSQTVAMPSEIDGSHLSTIDGKGLWNLDSKGLKEFSISDGSVTILHDTYRPNTSTVSEPYYLTYQNGTLYSMNSGRNYKGASNGKSVMLSSLKNGVWNKLNPIKVDIHNNSYKSLIEPYGMAIDPFDSEKIWFGSFFEGIYCIKNGKQIQKIDHLNSPMYLDFVVCVSDLKFDKEGNLWFSFYNFNKTTYAPLYILPKDKLYKENLTADDFISIDLGNFATTYGSQLCISKDGRYVLLGSNMWKSKLAIIDTNGTLTDISDDRVAIVATYNDQDGKNFDIGYIHSIKEENNKFWLGTNTGVGLINNIKAAFSGNVVVNRVKVPRNDGTNLADYLLDGVSVNDIAIDGANRKWFGSSTSGLYLTSSDGSEILEHFSTENSSLTSDEITSVACSTDDNRVFIGTKKGTFVYESDAAPSQDDYSDVYAYPNPVRPDYSGHITVAGLMDNSLVKITDSMGNLVYSGRSTGGMFVWNGLNSEGSRVNTGVYYVFASQNENDKSSGCVTKILVVK
;
A
#
# COMPACT_ATOMS: atom_id res chain seq x y z
N MET A 1 28.75 -41.76 -2.22
CA MET A 1 29.00 -40.63 -1.29
C MET A 1 29.47 -39.37 -2.02
N ILE A 2 30.44 -39.44 -2.93
CA ILE A 2 30.98 -38.30 -3.69
C ILE A 2 29.93 -37.57 -4.56
N LYS A 3 29.00 -38.28 -5.26
CA LYS A 3 27.94 -37.66 -6.04
C LYS A 3 26.90 -36.86 -5.20
N LYS A 4 26.68 -37.22 -3.94
CA LYS A 4 25.78 -36.48 -3.04
C LYS A 4 26.47 -35.23 -2.49
N ILE A 5 27.78 -35.21 -2.33
CA ILE A 5 28.56 -34.05 -1.88
C ILE A 5 28.68 -33.04 -3.02
N CYS A 6 28.88 -33.47 -4.29
CA CYS A 6 28.87 -32.57 -5.44
C CYS A 6 27.48 -31.92 -5.69
N LEU A 7 26.38 -32.65 -5.43
CA LEU A 7 25.04 -32.09 -5.53
C LEU A 7 24.75 -31.06 -4.43
N ALA A 8 25.22 -31.32 -3.19
CA ALA A 8 25.07 -30.38 -2.07
C ALA A 8 25.92 -29.11 -2.24
N VAL A 9 27.14 -29.24 -2.81
CA VAL A 9 27.99 -28.09 -3.11
C VAL A 9 27.45 -27.31 -4.33
N ALA A 10 26.86 -27.96 -5.32
CA ALA A 10 26.17 -27.31 -6.42
C ALA A 10 24.89 -26.57 -5.96
N LEU A 11 24.14 -27.15 -5.01
CA LEU A 11 22.99 -26.48 -4.40
C LEU A 11 23.39 -25.29 -3.50
N LEU A 12 24.52 -25.38 -2.81
CA LEU A 12 25.05 -24.27 -1.99
C LEU A 12 25.63 -23.12 -2.85
N ILE A 13 26.11 -23.42 -4.06
CA ILE A 13 26.59 -22.39 -5.00
C ILE A 13 25.44 -21.72 -5.75
N VAL A 14 24.31 -22.44 -5.97
CA VAL A 14 23.10 -21.87 -6.58
C VAL A 14 22.31 -20.98 -5.60
N MET A 15 22.45 -21.19 -4.27
CA MET A 15 21.85 -20.29 -3.27
C MET A 15 22.65 -18.98 -3.05
N ALA A 16 23.84 -18.83 -3.65
CA ALA A 16 24.71 -17.67 -3.43
C ALA A 16 24.68 -16.63 -4.57
N VAL A 17 23.82 -16.79 -5.57
CA VAL A 17 23.69 -15.79 -6.64
C VAL A 17 22.22 -15.57 -6.96
N VAL A 18 21.47 -15.07 -6.00
CA VAL A 18 20.44 -14.10 -6.33
C VAL A 18 21.23 -12.82 -6.61
N PRO A 19 21.30 -12.30 -7.85
CA PRO A 19 21.82 -10.97 -8.05
C PRO A 19 20.89 -10.08 -7.24
N ALA A 20 21.38 -9.47 -6.17
CA ALA A 20 20.79 -8.27 -5.63
C ALA A 20 20.73 -7.34 -6.85
N LYS A 21 19.58 -7.21 -7.49
CA LYS A 21 19.35 -6.12 -8.43
C LYS A 21 19.58 -4.89 -7.56
N SER A 22 20.73 -4.23 -7.72
CA SER A 22 20.95 -2.93 -7.13
C SER A 22 19.83 -2.06 -7.70
N GLN A 23 18.86 -1.72 -6.86
CA GLN A 23 17.76 -0.89 -7.28
C GLN A 23 18.37 0.48 -7.61
N GLN A 24 18.01 1.00 -8.75
CA GLN A 24 18.54 2.26 -9.25
C GLN A 24 17.94 3.41 -8.44
N VAL A 25 18.75 4.39 -8.05
CA VAL A 25 18.28 5.65 -7.48
C VAL A 25 17.19 6.26 -8.38
N GLY A 26 16.10 6.74 -7.76
CA GLY A 26 14.92 7.23 -8.45
C GLY A 26 13.94 6.13 -8.85
N SER A 27 14.26 4.86 -8.61
CA SER A 27 13.34 3.77 -8.91
C SER A 27 12.25 3.61 -7.84
N TRP A 28 11.11 3.13 -8.30
CA TRP A 28 9.97 2.80 -7.46
C TRP A 28 9.77 1.29 -7.42
N SER A 29 9.32 0.80 -6.29
CA SER A 29 8.74 -0.52 -6.17
C SER A 29 7.45 -0.44 -5.34
N ILE A 30 6.58 -1.45 -5.50
CA ILE A 30 5.33 -1.53 -4.77
C ILE A 30 5.20 -2.90 -4.14
N TYR A 31 4.65 -2.91 -2.94
CA TYR A 31 4.16 -4.11 -2.29
C TYR A 31 2.63 -4.06 -2.30
N PRO A 32 1.97 -4.72 -3.27
CA PRO A 32 0.53 -4.79 -3.32
C PRO A 32 0.01 -5.54 -2.11
N VAL A 33 -1.27 -5.41 -1.83
CA VAL A 33 -1.89 -5.99 -0.64
C VAL A 33 -2.59 -7.29 -1.00
N PHE A 34 -2.40 -8.31 -0.18
CA PHE A 34 -3.21 -9.51 -0.19
C PHE A 34 -3.75 -9.74 1.24
N SER A 35 -4.88 -9.13 1.55
CA SER A 35 -5.56 -9.33 2.84
C SER A 35 -6.45 -10.57 2.85
N GLY A 36 -6.89 -11.00 1.66
CA GLY A 36 -7.83 -12.08 1.46
C GLY A 36 -9.29 -11.75 1.80
N ASN A 37 -9.59 -10.48 2.08
CA ASN A 37 -10.94 -10.06 2.45
C ASN A 37 -11.82 -9.69 1.25
N ASN A 38 -11.20 -9.33 0.11
CA ASN A 38 -11.89 -8.87 -1.10
C ASN A 38 -11.37 -9.65 -2.32
N ASN A 39 -11.75 -10.91 -2.41
CA ASN A 39 -11.43 -11.76 -3.56
C ASN A 39 -12.59 -11.65 -4.56
N ASN A 40 -12.36 -11.07 -5.74
CA ASN A 40 -13.45 -10.66 -6.63
C ASN A 40 -13.58 -11.51 -7.88
N SER A 41 -12.49 -12.06 -8.41
CA SER A 41 -12.51 -12.83 -9.65
C SER A 41 -11.36 -13.85 -9.70
N LEU A 42 -11.63 -14.97 -10.33
CA LEU A 42 -10.67 -16.03 -10.58
C LEU A 42 -10.88 -16.54 -12.00
N VAL A 43 -9.83 -16.56 -12.81
CA VAL A 43 -9.86 -17.01 -14.20
C VAL A 43 -8.72 -18.01 -14.41
N ASP A 44 -9.07 -19.25 -14.71
CA ASP A 44 -8.13 -20.29 -15.08
C ASP A 44 -7.91 -20.30 -16.59
N THR A 45 -6.65 -20.38 -17.04
CA THR A 45 -6.25 -20.48 -18.44
C THR A 45 -5.31 -21.66 -18.63
N ASP A 46 -4.87 -21.93 -19.86
CA ASP A 46 -3.97 -23.06 -20.14
C ASP A 46 -2.70 -23.01 -19.28
N ASN A 47 -2.02 -21.83 -19.21
CA ASN A 47 -0.71 -21.69 -18.59
C ASN A 47 -0.72 -20.85 -17.31
N LYS A 48 -1.80 -20.09 -17.03
CA LYS A 48 -1.87 -19.17 -15.90
C LYS A 48 -3.21 -19.21 -15.21
N VAL A 49 -3.19 -18.88 -13.94
CA VAL A 49 -4.39 -18.56 -13.17
C VAL A 49 -4.35 -17.08 -12.83
N PHE A 50 -5.25 -16.29 -13.42
CA PHE A 50 -5.40 -14.88 -13.05
C PHE A 50 -6.40 -14.74 -11.91
N TYR A 51 -6.10 -13.87 -10.97
CA TYR A 51 -7.02 -13.58 -9.88
C TYR A 51 -6.94 -12.12 -9.43
N LEU A 52 -8.10 -11.60 -9.07
CA LEU A 52 -8.28 -10.24 -8.55
C LEU A 52 -8.52 -10.32 -7.05
N ALA A 53 -7.60 -9.77 -6.28
CA ALA A 53 -7.68 -9.71 -4.82
C ALA A 53 -7.32 -8.31 -4.32
N ASP A 54 -8.14 -7.77 -3.43
CA ASP A 54 -7.97 -6.43 -2.85
C ASP A 54 -7.76 -5.31 -3.90
N GLY A 55 -8.36 -5.46 -5.10
CA GLY A 55 -8.24 -4.52 -6.21
C GLY A 55 -6.95 -4.65 -7.03
N TRP A 56 -6.10 -5.65 -6.74
CA TRP A 56 -4.87 -5.94 -7.45
C TRP A 56 -5.00 -7.18 -8.32
N LEU A 57 -4.45 -7.13 -9.53
CA LEU A 57 -4.37 -8.27 -10.44
C LEU A 57 -3.09 -9.06 -10.17
N TYR A 58 -3.27 -10.36 -9.97
CA TYR A 58 -2.21 -11.35 -9.82
C TYR A 58 -2.35 -12.42 -10.90
N SER A 59 -1.26 -13.08 -11.22
CA SER A 59 -1.28 -14.36 -11.92
C SER A 59 -0.33 -15.35 -11.26
N TYR A 60 -0.70 -16.62 -11.33
CA TYR A 60 0.17 -17.74 -11.06
C TYR A 60 0.49 -18.44 -12.38
N ASP A 61 1.76 -18.58 -12.69
CA ASP A 61 2.25 -19.28 -13.88
C ASP A 61 2.45 -20.76 -13.53
N LYS A 62 1.67 -21.63 -14.18
CA LYS A 62 1.64 -23.07 -13.89
C LYS A 62 2.90 -23.80 -14.36
N ASP A 63 3.60 -23.27 -15.36
CA ASP A 63 4.79 -23.89 -15.96
C ASP A 63 6.06 -23.57 -15.16
N ASN A 64 6.12 -22.35 -14.60
CA ASN A 64 7.31 -21.81 -13.93
C ASN A 64 7.18 -21.80 -12.39
N ASP A 65 6.01 -22.14 -11.82
CA ASP A 65 5.70 -22.05 -10.37
C ASP A 65 6.01 -20.65 -9.81
N GLU A 66 5.58 -19.60 -10.54
CA GLU A 66 5.87 -18.24 -10.21
C GLU A 66 4.58 -17.40 -10.12
N SER A 67 4.49 -16.58 -9.06
CA SER A 67 3.42 -15.59 -8.91
C SER A 67 3.88 -14.22 -9.36
N VAL A 68 3.11 -13.58 -10.23
CA VAL A 68 3.35 -12.23 -10.72
C VAL A 68 2.18 -11.34 -10.33
N PHE A 69 2.46 -10.10 -9.99
CA PHE A 69 1.44 -9.08 -9.80
C PHE A 69 1.59 -7.95 -10.84
N TYR A 70 0.47 -7.36 -11.22
CA TYR A 70 0.38 -6.38 -12.29
C TYR A 70 0.16 -4.98 -11.73
N THR A 71 1.02 -4.05 -12.09
CA THR A 71 1.02 -2.66 -11.62
C THR A 71 1.39 -1.70 -12.75
N LYS A 72 1.29 -0.38 -12.50
CA LYS A 72 1.81 0.62 -13.44
C LYS A 72 3.29 0.43 -13.77
N MET A 73 4.09 -0.12 -12.87
CA MET A 73 5.53 -0.33 -13.09
C MET A 73 5.83 -1.47 -14.06
N ASN A 74 4.92 -2.40 -14.25
CA ASN A 74 5.08 -3.50 -15.23
C ASN A 74 4.04 -3.41 -16.36
N GLY A 75 3.59 -2.19 -16.67
CA GLY A 75 2.88 -1.88 -17.91
C GLY A 75 1.39 -1.63 -17.79
N MET A 76 0.76 -1.82 -16.61
CA MET A 76 -0.65 -1.47 -16.44
C MET A 76 -0.85 0.04 -16.53
N SER A 77 -1.95 0.45 -17.16
CA SER A 77 -2.21 1.87 -17.43
C SER A 77 -2.89 2.58 -16.27
N ASP A 78 -3.54 1.84 -15.36
CA ASP A 78 -4.32 2.42 -14.28
C ASP A 78 -4.35 1.54 -13.02
N THR A 79 -5.14 1.96 -12.04
CA THR A 79 -5.40 1.27 -10.77
C THR A 79 -6.91 1.10 -10.57
N ASP A 80 -7.34 0.45 -9.49
CA ASP A 80 -8.76 0.23 -9.18
C ASP A 80 -9.47 -0.60 -10.25
N ILE A 81 -8.99 -1.84 -10.41
CA ILE A 81 -9.56 -2.80 -11.33
C ILE A 81 -10.98 -3.18 -10.86
N SER A 82 -11.95 -2.96 -11.72
CA SER A 82 -13.37 -3.29 -11.49
C SER A 82 -13.75 -4.69 -11.97
N GLY A 83 -13.00 -5.26 -12.91
CA GLY A 83 -13.25 -6.59 -13.43
C GLY A 83 -12.17 -7.09 -14.38
N ILE A 84 -12.08 -8.42 -14.49
CA ILE A 84 -11.22 -9.11 -15.43
C ILE A 84 -12.05 -10.08 -16.26
N TYR A 85 -11.77 -10.15 -17.57
CA TYR A 85 -12.51 -10.94 -18.53
C TYR A 85 -11.52 -11.59 -19.50
N TYR A 86 -11.56 -12.92 -19.63
CA TYR A 86 -10.63 -13.64 -20.49
C TYR A 86 -11.29 -14.08 -21.77
N ASN A 87 -10.64 -13.80 -22.89
CA ASN A 87 -11.03 -14.31 -24.19
C ASN A 87 -10.28 -15.63 -24.45
N TYR A 88 -10.99 -16.76 -24.28
CA TYR A 88 -10.42 -18.11 -24.45
C TYR A 88 -10.04 -18.43 -25.90
N ASP A 89 -10.73 -17.80 -26.86
CA ASP A 89 -10.48 -17.98 -28.30
C ASP A 89 -9.19 -17.31 -28.76
N LYS A 90 -8.95 -16.08 -28.27
CA LYS A 90 -7.84 -15.22 -28.69
C LYS A 90 -6.74 -15.09 -27.65
N LYS A 91 -6.91 -15.76 -26.50
CA LYS A 91 -5.94 -15.88 -25.41
C LYS A 91 -5.38 -14.54 -24.92
N PHE A 92 -6.27 -13.64 -24.51
CA PHE A 92 -5.92 -12.39 -23.84
C PHE A 92 -6.88 -12.08 -22.70
N LEU A 93 -6.39 -11.32 -21.73
CA LEU A 93 -7.19 -10.82 -20.60
C LEU A 93 -7.56 -9.35 -20.84
N LEU A 94 -8.85 -9.02 -20.84
CA LEU A 94 -9.32 -7.65 -20.75
C LEU A 94 -9.47 -7.27 -19.29
N VAL A 95 -8.83 -6.17 -18.89
CA VAL A 95 -8.87 -5.58 -17.55
C VAL A 95 -9.65 -4.28 -17.62
N ALA A 96 -10.77 -4.21 -16.90
CA ALA A 96 -11.60 -3.02 -16.80
C ALA A 96 -11.30 -2.29 -15.48
N TYR A 97 -11.22 -0.96 -15.56
CA TYR A 97 -10.97 -0.11 -14.39
C TYR A 97 -12.20 0.68 -13.97
N SER A 98 -12.27 1.06 -12.68
CA SER A 98 -13.37 1.85 -12.14
C SER A 98 -13.52 3.23 -12.77
N ASN A 99 -12.43 3.79 -13.33
CA ASN A 99 -12.45 5.04 -14.11
C ASN A 99 -12.78 4.83 -15.60
N SER A 100 -13.20 3.62 -15.96
CA SER A 100 -13.58 3.22 -17.33
C SER A 100 -12.42 3.11 -18.32
N ASN A 101 -11.16 3.11 -17.85
CA ASN A 101 -10.03 2.71 -18.67
C ASN A 101 -10.07 1.20 -18.94
N ILE A 102 -9.38 0.75 -19.97
CA ILE A 102 -9.29 -0.68 -20.35
C ILE A 102 -7.86 -1.01 -20.72
N ASP A 103 -7.34 -2.13 -20.20
CA ASP A 103 -6.09 -2.74 -20.69
C ASP A 103 -6.38 -4.12 -21.27
N ILE A 104 -5.57 -4.48 -22.26
CA ILE A 104 -5.53 -5.81 -22.87
C ILE A 104 -4.18 -6.44 -22.52
N VAL A 105 -4.18 -7.41 -21.62
CA VAL A 105 -2.99 -8.17 -21.24
C VAL A 105 -2.84 -9.37 -22.18
N ARG A 106 -1.78 -9.39 -22.96
CA ARG A 106 -1.47 -10.46 -23.91
C ARG A 106 -0.79 -11.64 -23.22
N GLU A 107 -0.84 -12.80 -23.83
CA GLU A 107 -0.23 -14.03 -23.31
C GLU A 107 1.29 -13.88 -23.03
N ASN A 108 1.99 -13.10 -23.87
CA ASN A 108 3.41 -12.76 -23.68
C ASN A 108 3.69 -11.71 -22.61
N GLY A 109 2.69 -11.26 -21.86
CA GLY A 109 2.81 -10.27 -20.80
C GLY A 109 2.77 -8.80 -21.27
N ARG A 110 2.69 -8.54 -22.58
CA ARG A 110 2.51 -7.18 -23.08
C ARG A 110 1.14 -6.64 -22.69
N VAL A 111 1.09 -5.39 -22.28
CA VAL A 111 -0.15 -4.66 -21.95
C VAL A 111 -0.38 -3.58 -23.02
N ASP A 112 -1.55 -3.60 -23.61
CA ASP A 112 -2.01 -2.59 -24.58
C ASP A 112 -3.19 -1.82 -23.97
N ASN A 113 -3.15 -0.49 -24.01
CA ASN A 113 -4.19 0.36 -23.41
C ASN A 113 -5.24 0.81 -24.44
N VAL A 114 -6.51 0.88 -24.00
CA VAL A 114 -7.66 1.44 -24.75
C VAL A 114 -8.26 2.56 -23.91
N PRO A 115 -7.74 3.80 -23.98
CA PRO A 115 -8.13 4.90 -23.12
C PRO A 115 -9.38 5.67 -23.58
N ASP A 116 -9.97 5.30 -24.70
CA ASP A 116 -11.04 6.04 -25.37
C ASP A 116 -12.19 6.36 -24.43
N LEU A 117 -12.73 5.36 -23.73
CA LEU A 117 -13.85 5.55 -22.82
C LEU A 117 -13.49 6.38 -21.59
N LYS A 118 -12.27 6.24 -21.07
CA LYS A 118 -11.78 7.09 -19.98
C LYS A 118 -11.71 8.56 -20.40
N SER A 119 -11.23 8.81 -21.62
CA SER A 119 -10.92 10.16 -22.12
C SER A 119 -12.16 10.94 -22.55
N VAL A 120 -13.22 10.27 -22.99
CA VAL A 120 -14.44 10.95 -23.44
C VAL A 120 -15.21 11.60 -22.28
N ILE A 121 -15.73 12.81 -22.49
CA ILE A 121 -16.56 13.50 -21.50
C ILE A 121 -18.02 13.18 -21.80
N LEU A 122 -18.70 12.49 -20.86
CA LEU A 122 -20.12 12.20 -20.92
C LEU A 122 -20.80 12.78 -19.67
N THR A 123 -22.08 13.13 -19.82
CA THR A 123 -22.91 13.62 -18.71
C THR A 123 -23.51 12.48 -17.86
N VAL A 124 -23.29 11.23 -18.28
CA VAL A 124 -23.77 10.01 -17.63
C VAL A 124 -22.57 9.18 -17.16
N SER A 125 -22.82 8.28 -16.21
CA SER A 125 -21.80 7.31 -15.75
C SER A 125 -21.28 6.48 -16.91
N LYS A 126 -19.97 6.19 -16.91
CA LYS A 126 -19.28 5.38 -17.91
C LYS A 126 -18.91 3.99 -17.35
N ALA A 127 -19.45 3.60 -16.21
CA ALA A 127 -19.09 2.33 -15.58
C ALA A 127 -19.26 1.15 -16.54
N ILE A 128 -18.28 0.24 -16.53
CA ILE A 128 -18.29 -1.02 -17.26
C ILE A 128 -18.99 -2.06 -16.39
N ASN A 129 -20.10 -2.61 -16.89
CA ASN A 129 -20.95 -3.54 -16.14
C ASN A 129 -20.70 -5.01 -16.48
N SER A 130 -20.46 -5.33 -17.75
CA SER A 130 -20.10 -6.67 -18.20
C SER A 130 -19.38 -6.63 -19.54
N VAL A 131 -18.67 -7.69 -19.86
CA VAL A 131 -17.97 -7.88 -21.14
C VAL A 131 -18.23 -9.29 -21.64
N ASP A 132 -18.51 -9.42 -22.94
CA ASP A 132 -18.50 -10.69 -23.67
C ASP A 132 -17.75 -10.53 -24.99
N PHE A 133 -17.30 -11.64 -25.58
CA PHE A 133 -16.42 -11.63 -26.76
C PHE A 133 -17.03 -12.33 -27.95
N SER A 134 -16.72 -11.78 -29.14
CA SER A 134 -16.92 -12.45 -30.43
C SER A 134 -15.67 -12.24 -31.28
N GLY A 135 -14.84 -13.28 -31.42
CA GLY A 135 -13.52 -13.19 -32.06
C GLY A 135 -12.64 -12.14 -31.39
N ASP A 136 -12.10 -11.18 -32.15
CA ASP A 136 -11.27 -10.10 -31.63
C ASP A 136 -12.04 -8.92 -31.01
N TYR A 137 -13.36 -8.98 -31.01
CA TYR A 137 -14.21 -7.89 -30.53
C TYR A 137 -14.73 -8.16 -29.13
N ALA A 138 -14.56 -7.16 -28.23
CA ALA A 138 -15.19 -7.12 -26.92
C ALA A 138 -16.47 -6.27 -26.99
N TYR A 139 -17.59 -6.86 -26.61
CA TYR A 139 -18.89 -6.18 -26.44
C TYR A 139 -19.02 -5.82 -24.97
N ILE A 140 -19.10 -4.52 -24.68
CA ILE A 140 -18.98 -3.98 -23.32
C ILE A 140 -20.27 -3.26 -22.94
N ALA A 141 -21.02 -3.80 -21.97
CA ALA A 141 -22.17 -3.15 -21.39
C ALA A 141 -21.75 -2.02 -20.45
N THR A 142 -22.37 -0.86 -20.59
CA THR A 142 -22.04 0.34 -19.81
C THR A 142 -23.28 0.99 -19.23
N ASP A 143 -23.12 1.98 -18.36
CA ASP A 143 -24.24 2.75 -17.82
C ASP A 143 -24.95 3.68 -18.83
N PHE A 144 -24.41 3.81 -20.05
CA PHE A 144 -25.04 4.62 -21.10
C PHE A 144 -25.60 3.80 -22.28
N GLY A 145 -25.31 2.50 -22.35
CA GLY A 145 -25.65 1.58 -23.43
C GLY A 145 -24.58 0.52 -23.57
N TYR A 146 -23.99 0.37 -24.75
CA TYR A 146 -22.88 -0.54 -24.95
C TYR A 146 -21.88 -0.02 -26.01
N MET A 147 -20.68 -0.59 -25.98
CA MET A 147 -19.64 -0.32 -26.97
C MET A 147 -18.98 -1.60 -27.46
N VAL A 148 -18.34 -1.53 -28.60
CA VAL A 148 -17.56 -2.60 -29.21
C VAL A 148 -16.12 -2.14 -29.34
N VAL A 149 -15.19 -2.89 -28.76
CA VAL A 149 -13.75 -2.65 -28.83
C VAL A 149 -13.10 -3.69 -29.72
N ASP A 150 -12.31 -3.25 -30.71
CA ASP A 150 -11.41 -4.10 -31.48
C ASP A 150 -10.14 -4.32 -30.59
N CYS A 151 -10.10 -5.47 -29.92
CA CYS A 151 -9.02 -5.80 -28.98
C CYS A 151 -7.68 -6.09 -29.68
N ASN A 152 -7.69 -6.37 -30.98
CA ASN A 152 -6.47 -6.55 -31.75
C ASN A 152 -5.82 -5.20 -32.10
N LYS A 153 -6.64 -4.22 -32.47
CA LYS A 153 -6.17 -2.85 -32.79
C LYS A 153 -6.15 -1.92 -31.57
N CYS A 154 -6.73 -2.34 -30.45
CA CYS A 154 -6.85 -1.55 -29.23
C CYS A 154 -7.57 -0.20 -29.43
N VAL A 155 -8.70 -0.23 -30.11
CA VAL A 155 -9.53 0.96 -30.41
C VAL A 155 -11.01 0.66 -30.24
N VAL A 156 -11.78 1.68 -29.85
CA VAL A 156 -13.24 1.59 -29.90
C VAL A 156 -13.70 1.57 -31.36
N LYS A 157 -14.38 0.50 -31.75
CA LYS A 157 -14.95 0.33 -33.08
C LYS A 157 -16.29 1.03 -33.21
N GLU A 158 -17.17 0.83 -32.23
CA GLU A 158 -18.53 1.35 -32.20
C GLU A 158 -18.93 1.68 -30.76
N SER A 159 -19.80 2.69 -30.61
CA SER A 159 -20.33 3.08 -29.31
C SER A 159 -21.76 3.56 -29.46
N PHE A 160 -22.67 3.00 -28.67
CA PHE A 160 -24.12 3.22 -28.73
C PHE A 160 -24.58 3.79 -27.39
N ASN A 161 -24.84 5.10 -27.38
CA ASN A 161 -25.32 5.82 -26.20
C ASN A 161 -26.84 6.00 -26.27
N TYR A 162 -27.57 5.23 -25.48
CA TYR A 162 -29.02 5.30 -25.38
C TYR A 162 -29.49 6.04 -24.12
N GLY A 163 -28.59 6.53 -23.30
CA GLY A 163 -28.91 7.07 -21.97
C GLY A 163 -29.49 6.04 -21.02
N LYS A 164 -29.24 4.75 -21.26
CA LYS A 164 -29.75 3.59 -20.54
C LYS A 164 -28.61 2.71 -20.05
N ALA A 165 -28.64 2.33 -18.78
CA ALA A 165 -27.65 1.40 -18.23
C ALA A 165 -27.93 -0.02 -18.71
N PHE A 166 -27.01 -0.56 -19.51
CA PHE A 166 -26.97 -1.99 -19.85
C PHE A 166 -26.22 -2.71 -18.74
N LYS A 167 -26.89 -3.60 -18.03
CA LYS A 167 -26.32 -4.30 -16.87
C LYS A 167 -25.56 -5.56 -17.25
N SER A 168 -25.92 -6.16 -18.39
CA SER A 168 -25.22 -7.33 -18.92
C SER A 168 -25.37 -7.37 -20.44
N ILE A 169 -24.39 -7.95 -21.10
CA ILE A 169 -24.40 -8.20 -22.54
C ILE A 169 -23.83 -9.58 -22.82
N VAL A 170 -24.44 -10.30 -23.78
CA VAL A 170 -23.96 -11.56 -24.33
C VAL A 170 -24.09 -11.51 -25.83
N VAL A 171 -23.06 -11.92 -26.55
CA VAL A 171 -23.01 -11.95 -28.02
C VAL A 171 -22.85 -13.37 -28.52
N THR A 172 -23.73 -13.77 -29.40
CA THR A 172 -23.67 -15.02 -30.17
C THR A 172 -23.33 -14.71 -31.62
N ASP A 173 -23.15 -15.71 -32.46
CA ASP A 173 -22.88 -15.49 -33.90
C ASP A 173 -24.00 -14.70 -34.60
N LYS A 174 -25.23 -14.75 -34.08
CA LYS A 174 -26.39 -14.15 -34.73
C LYS A 174 -27.02 -13.00 -33.93
N ASN A 175 -26.91 -13.03 -32.59
CA ASN A 175 -27.71 -12.17 -31.73
C ASN A 175 -26.85 -11.51 -30.64
N ILE A 176 -27.29 -10.32 -30.23
CA ILE A 176 -26.83 -9.62 -29.05
C ILE A 176 -27.97 -9.62 -28.03
N PHE A 177 -27.73 -10.23 -26.88
CA PHE A 177 -28.66 -10.18 -25.74
C PHE A 177 -28.15 -9.13 -24.75
N ALA A 178 -29.03 -8.27 -24.26
CA ALA A 178 -28.68 -7.25 -23.27
C ALA A 178 -29.76 -7.15 -22.19
N THR A 179 -29.35 -6.79 -20.97
CA THR A 179 -30.27 -6.53 -19.87
C THR A 179 -30.30 -5.05 -19.52
N PHE A 180 -31.48 -4.46 -19.59
CA PHE A 180 -31.74 -3.09 -19.14
C PHE A 180 -33.25 -2.95 -18.81
N ASP A 181 -33.63 -1.89 -18.10
CA ASP A 181 -35.04 -1.65 -17.70
C ASP A 181 -35.71 -2.89 -17.07
N LYS A 182 -34.97 -3.68 -16.34
CA LYS A 182 -35.41 -4.92 -15.65
C LYS A 182 -35.92 -6.03 -16.59
N LYS A 183 -35.39 -6.12 -17.80
CA LYS A 183 -35.80 -7.12 -18.81
C LYS A 183 -34.59 -7.58 -19.61
N ILE A 184 -34.77 -8.71 -20.31
CA ILE A 184 -33.80 -9.18 -21.33
C ILE A 184 -34.32 -8.75 -22.70
N TYR A 185 -33.46 -8.17 -23.48
CA TYR A 185 -33.68 -7.76 -24.86
C TYR A 185 -32.74 -8.50 -25.81
N VAL A 186 -33.14 -8.59 -27.06
CA VAL A 186 -32.34 -9.21 -28.13
C VAL A 186 -32.35 -8.35 -29.37
N SER A 187 -31.20 -8.24 -30.04
CA SER A 187 -31.06 -7.66 -31.39
C SER A 187 -30.19 -8.57 -32.25
N SER A 188 -30.33 -8.51 -33.58
CA SER A 188 -29.46 -9.24 -34.51
C SER A 188 -28.10 -8.54 -34.64
N VAL A 189 -26.99 -9.28 -34.68
CA VAL A 189 -25.65 -8.73 -34.87
C VAL A 189 -25.52 -7.95 -36.21
N GLY A 190 -26.31 -8.35 -37.25
CA GLY A 190 -26.29 -7.69 -38.54
C GLY A 190 -27.22 -6.46 -38.65
N GLU A 191 -27.95 -6.12 -37.60
CA GLU A 191 -28.90 -5.00 -37.60
C GLU A 191 -28.17 -3.68 -37.22
N SER A 192 -28.75 -2.55 -37.67
CA SER A 192 -28.24 -1.25 -37.26
C SER A 192 -28.62 -0.95 -35.80
N HIS A 193 -27.65 -0.64 -34.95
CA HIS A 193 -27.89 -0.39 -33.51
C HIS A 193 -27.90 1.09 -33.13
N TYR A 194 -28.05 2.03 -34.10
CA TYR A 194 -28.16 3.46 -33.76
C TYR A 194 -29.36 3.81 -32.92
N GLU A 195 -30.45 3.03 -33.08
CA GLU A 195 -31.71 3.22 -32.34
C GLU A 195 -31.93 2.08 -31.36
N LEU A 196 -32.32 2.42 -30.11
CA LEU A 196 -32.64 1.42 -29.08
C LEU A 196 -33.77 0.47 -29.50
N SER A 197 -34.65 0.88 -30.42
CA SER A 197 -35.73 0.08 -30.99
C SER A 197 -35.27 -1.17 -31.77
N SER A 198 -34.01 -1.27 -32.14
CA SER A 198 -33.41 -2.50 -32.67
C SER A 198 -33.41 -3.65 -31.64
N PHE A 199 -33.43 -3.33 -30.36
CA PHE A 199 -33.54 -4.29 -29.27
C PHE A 199 -34.99 -4.65 -28.97
N LYS A 200 -35.39 -5.86 -29.29
CA LYS A 200 -36.72 -6.41 -29.02
C LYS A 200 -36.79 -7.06 -27.66
N GLU A 201 -37.88 -6.83 -26.95
CA GLU A 201 -38.13 -7.46 -25.65
C GLU A 201 -38.31 -8.97 -25.80
N THR A 202 -37.67 -9.76 -24.95
CA THR A 202 -37.87 -11.20 -24.85
C THR A 202 -39.06 -11.54 -23.94
N ASN A 203 -39.41 -12.81 -23.86
CA ASN A 203 -40.42 -13.31 -22.94
C ASN A 203 -40.00 -13.25 -21.46
N ILE A 204 -38.72 -13.05 -21.15
CA ILE A 204 -38.20 -12.97 -19.78
C ILE A 204 -38.20 -11.51 -19.30
N LYS A 205 -39.10 -11.21 -18.35
CA LYS A 205 -39.33 -9.87 -17.82
C LYS A 205 -38.67 -9.69 -16.43
N GLN A 206 -37.38 -9.97 -16.35
CA GLN A 206 -36.62 -9.83 -15.13
C GLN A 206 -35.18 -9.43 -15.46
N GLU A 207 -34.62 -8.50 -14.69
CA GLU A 207 -33.20 -8.13 -14.81
C GLU A 207 -32.33 -9.23 -14.27
N MET A 208 -31.41 -9.68 -15.10
CA MET A 208 -30.53 -10.81 -14.80
C MET A 208 -29.12 -10.53 -15.30
N LYS A 209 -28.11 -11.04 -14.61
CA LYS A 209 -26.75 -11.10 -15.13
C LYS A 209 -26.67 -12.29 -16.10
N LEU A 210 -26.42 -12.01 -17.37
CA LEU A 210 -26.25 -13.03 -18.39
C LEU A 210 -24.78 -13.46 -18.50
N LEU A 211 -24.58 -14.75 -18.71
CA LEU A 211 -23.26 -15.37 -18.93
C LEU A 211 -23.39 -16.34 -20.09
N LYS A 212 -22.57 -16.14 -21.14
CA LYS A 212 -22.58 -17.02 -22.32
C LYS A 212 -21.99 -18.37 -21.96
N ILE A 213 -22.65 -19.45 -22.37
CA ILE A 213 -22.03 -20.79 -22.44
C ILE A 213 -21.52 -21.01 -23.87
N ASP A 214 -22.45 -20.94 -24.83
CA ASP A 214 -22.17 -21.06 -26.26
C ASP A 214 -23.10 -20.18 -27.08
N ASN A 215 -23.16 -20.41 -28.40
CA ASN A 215 -24.04 -19.67 -29.30
C ASN A 215 -25.52 -19.97 -29.14
N ASN A 216 -25.90 -21.03 -28.42
CA ASN A 216 -27.27 -21.52 -28.26
C ASN A 216 -27.74 -21.51 -26.80
N SER A 217 -26.88 -21.14 -25.85
CA SER A 217 -27.21 -21.21 -24.43
C SER A 217 -26.49 -20.17 -23.57
N MET A 218 -27.16 -19.77 -22.49
CA MET A 218 -26.69 -18.82 -21.49
C MET A 218 -27.05 -19.30 -20.10
N LEU A 219 -26.31 -18.80 -19.12
CA LEU A 219 -26.67 -18.87 -17.71
C LEU A 219 -27.10 -17.52 -17.19
N THR A 220 -27.89 -17.53 -16.13
CA THR A 220 -28.25 -16.31 -15.45
C THR A 220 -28.48 -16.53 -13.96
N THR A 221 -28.29 -15.46 -13.20
CA THR A 221 -28.50 -15.46 -11.75
C THR A 221 -29.37 -14.28 -11.33
N THR A 222 -30.34 -14.56 -10.47
CA THR A 222 -31.18 -13.55 -9.81
C THR A 222 -31.82 -14.13 -8.55
N GLY A 223 -31.02 -14.31 -7.50
CA GLY A 223 -31.42 -15.05 -6.30
C GLY A 223 -31.42 -16.57 -6.50
N TRP A 224 -31.70 -17.07 -7.71
CA TRP A 224 -31.57 -18.46 -8.13
C TRP A 224 -30.62 -18.56 -9.33
N PHE A 225 -30.22 -19.77 -9.70
CA PHE A 225 -29.34 -20.08 -10.83
C PHE A 225 -30.15 -20.79 -11.93
N TYR A 226 -30.06 -20.26 -13.16
CA TYR A 226 -30.89 -20.71 -14.28
C TYR A 226 -30.02 -20.99 -15.50
N TYR A 227 -30.47 -21.95 -16.31
CA TYR A 227 -30.06 -22.20 -17.67
C TYR A 227 -31.08 -21.61 -18.63
N ILE A 228 -30.63 -20.94 -19.69
CA ILE A 228 -31.44 -20.37 -20.75
C ILE A 228 -31.03 -20.99 -22.08
N LYS A 229 -31.96 -21.64 -22.77
CA LYS A 229 -31.78 -22.13 -24.14
C LYS A 229 -32.28 -21.09 -25.12
N ILE A 230 -31.49 -20.80 -26.15
CA ILE A 230 -31.83 -19.90 -27.26
C ILE A 230 -32.42 -20.78 -28.36
N GLY A 231 -33.68 -20.53 -28.72
CA GLY A 231 -34.38 -21.23 -29.81
C GLY A 231 -34.22 -20.54 -31.17
N GLU A 232 -34.97 -20.99 -32.17
CA GLU A 232 -34.99 -20.38 -33.51
C GLU A 232 -35.54 -18.93 -33.46
N ASP A 233 -36.54 -18.67 -32.59
CA ASP A 233 -37.01 -17.33 -32.26
C ASP A 233 -36.25 -16.84 -31.00
N PRO A 234 -35.27 -15.91 -31.15
CA PRO A 234 -34.49 -15.46 -30.02
C PRO A 234 -35.26 -14.55 -29.03
N THR A 235 -36.52 -14.16 -29.36
CA THR A 235 -37.36 -13.43 -28.41
C THR A 235 -38.08 -14.37 -27.44
N ASN A 236 -38.16 -15.68 -27.77
CA ASN A 236 -38.82 -16.69 -26.97
C ASN A 236 -37.78 -17.64 -26.32
N LEU A 237 -37.24 -17.24 -25.21
CA LEU A 237 -36.20 -17.96 -24.48
C LEU A 237 -36.78 -19.04 -23.57
N ALA A 238 -36.25 -20.25 -23.61
CA ALA A 238 -36.62 -21.33 -22.70
C ALA A 238 -35.69 -21.32 -21.47
N MET A 239 -36.28 -21.07 -20.29
CA MET A 239 -35.53 -20.97 -19.03
C MET A 239 -35.90 -22.13 -18.09
N SER A 240 -34.88 -22.76 -17.52
CA SER A 240 -34.99 -23.81 -16.51
C SER A 240 -34.15 -23.52 -15.28
N VAL A 241 -34.62 -23.95 -14.11
CA VAL A 241 -33.90 -23.78 -12.83
C VAL A 241 -32.86 -24.86 -12.69
N ILE A 242 -31.61 -24.48 -12.43
CA ILE A 242 -30.55 -25.40 -12.06
C ILE A 242 -30.48 -25.52 -10.53
N GLU A 243 -30.50 -24.36 -9.84
CA GLU A 243 -30.37 -24.34 -8.38
C GLU A 243 -31.20 -23.19 -7.79
N LYS A 244 -31.84 -23.43 -6.63
CA LYS A 244 -32.71 -22.45 -5.94
C LYS A 244 -31.92 -21.48 -5.03
N SER A 245 -30.65 -21.29 -5.32
CA SER A 245 -29.79 -20.29 -4.69
C SER A 245 -28.84 -19.72 -5.73
N ALA A 246 -28.40 -18.47 -5.53
CA ALA A 246 -27.40 -17.87 -6.40
C ALA A 246 -26.01 -18.42 -6.09
N PRO A 247 -25.17 -18.72 -7.09
CA PRO A 247 -23.77 -19.06 -6.88
C PRO A 247 -22.98 -17.84 -6.42
N SER A 248 -21.90 -18.09 -5.67
CA SER A 248 -20.96 -17.04 -5.28
C SER A 248 -20.11 -16.58 -6.46
N ASN A 249 -19.77 -17.50 -7.37
CA ASN A 249 -19.02 -17.23 -8.58
C ASN A 249 -19.45 -18.18 -9.71
N VAL A 250 -19.27 -17.75 -10.95
CA VAL A 250 -19.46 -18.59 -12.15
C VAL A 250 -18.26 -18.37 -13.07
N SER A 251 -17.59 -19.43 -13.47
CA SER A 251 -16.42 -19.42 -14.35
C SER A 251 -16.54 -20.42 -15.49
N MET A 252 -15.82 -20.17 -16.58
CA MET A 252 -15.67 -21.13 -17.68
C MET A 252 -14.83 -22.31 -17.25
N SER A 253 -15.13 -23.51 -17.79
CA SER A 253 -14.34 -24.72 -17.64
C SER A 253 -14.39 -25.52 -18.94
N GLY A 254 -13.44 -25.29 -19.84
CA GLY A 254 -13.52 -25.81 -21.20
C GLY A 254 -14.78 -25.30 -21.90
N SER A 255 -15.64 -26.21 -22.36
CA SER A 255 -16.95 -25.88 -22.92
C SER A 255 -18.07 -25.76 -21.89
N ASN A 256 -17.79 -26.08 -20.62
CA ASN A 256 -18.77 -26.04 -19.54
C ASN A 256 -18.61 -24.80 -18.69
N MET A 257 -19.59 -24.57 -17.79
CA MET A 257 -19.52 -23.53 -16.75
C MET A 257 -19.52 -24.17 -15.36
N VAL A 258 -18.74 -23.61 -14.46
CA VAL A 258 -18.69 -24.00 -13.05
C VAL A 258 -19.31 -22.91 -12.19
N ALA A 259 -20.38 -23.25 -11.50
CA ALA A 259 -21.05 -22.39 -10.52
C ALA A 259 -20.61 -22.81 -9.10
N SER A 260 -20.01 -21.86 -8.37
CA SER A 260 -19.41 -22.09 -7.06
C SER A 260 -20.36 -21.73 -5.93
N TYR A 261 -20.39 -22.58 -4.91
CA TYR A 261 -21.09 -22.38 -3.64
C TYR A 261 -20.18 -22.77 -2.49
N LYS A 262 -20.48 -22.33 -1.29
CA LYS A 262 -19.64 -22.61 -0.12
C LYS A 262 -19.34 -24.10 0.08
N GLU A 263 -20.35 -24.96 -0.09
CA GLU A 263 -20.28 -26.40 0.24
C GLU A 263 -20.38 -27.32 -0.99
N LYS A 264 -20.51 -26.75 -2.19
CA LYS A 264 -20.63 -27.50 -3.43
C LYS A 264 -20.24 -26.65 -4.64
N TYR A 265 -20.02 -27.31 -5.78
CA TYR A 265 -20.07 -26.63 -7.07
C TYR A 265 -20.94 -27.41 -8.06
N ILE A 266 -21.41 -26.72 -9.09
CA ILE A 266 -22.26 -27.28 -10.13
C ILE A 266 -21.59 -27.06 -11.47
N VAL A 267 -21.32 -28.12 -12.19
CA VAL A 267 -20.86 -28.07 -13.58
C VAL A 267 -22.08 -28.07 -14.49
N VAL A 268 -22.17 -27.11 -15.37
CA VAL A 268 -23.27 -26.97 -16.35
C VAL A 268 -22.74 -27.08 -17.75
N SER A 269 -23.26 -28.02 -18.50
CA SER A 269 -22.89 -28.27 -19.90
C SER A 269 -23.73 -27.40 -20.86
N PRO A 270 -23.28 -27.17 -22.11
CA PRO A 270 -24.02 -26.39 -23.11
C PRO A 270 -25.43 -26.88 -23.41
N ASP A 271 -25.71 -28.18 -23.26
CA ASP A 271 -27.03 -28.78 -23.43
C ASP A 271 -28.01 -28.56 -22.26
N GLY A 272 -27.49 -27.95 -21.16
CA GLY A 272 -28.26 -27.68 -19.92
C GLY A 272 -28.20 -28.80 -18.90
N THR A 273 -27.45 -29.90 -19.17
CA THR A 273 -27.22 -30.92 -18.14
C THR A 273 -26.32 -30.36 -17.07
N SER A 274 -26.56 -30.75 -15.82
CA SER A 274 -25.78 -30.26 -14.69
C SER A 274 -25.38 -31.40 -13.76
N GLN A 275 -24.15 -31.29 -13.21
CA GLN A 275 -23.61 -32.21 -12.23
C GLN A 275 -23.22 -31.42 -10.97
N THR A 276 -23.73 -31.88 -9.83
CA THR A 276 -23.38 -31.29 -8.52
C THR A 276 -22.28 -32.12 -7.86
N VAL A 277 -21.23 -31.43 -7.39
CA VAL A 277 -20.13 -32.04 -6.66
C VAL A 277 -20.03 -31.37 -5.29
N ALA A 278 -20.02 -32.16 -4.22
CA ALA A 278 -19.84 -31.67 -2.86
C ALA A 278 -18.40 -31.25 -2.60
N MET A 279 -18.20 -30.17 -1.85
CA MET A 279 -16.89 -29.73 -1.37
C MET A 279 -16.63 -30.29 0.03
N PRO A 280 -15.39 -30.72 0.33
CA PRO A 280 -14.97 -31.04 1.69
C PRO A 280 -15.17 -29.86 2.64
N SER A 281 -15.50 -30.12 3.90
CA SER A 281 -15.79 -29.10 4.91
C SER A 281 -14.61 -28.16 5.20
N GLU A 282 -13.40 -28.59 4.89
CA GLU A 282 -12.14 -27.84 5.06
C GLU A 282 -11.91 -26.79 3.97
N ILE A 283 -12.70 -26.83 2.89
CA ILE A 283 -12.56 -25.97 1.71
C ILE A 283 -13.76 -25.05 1.61
N ASP A 284 -13.53 -23.74 1.65
CA ASP A 284 -14.54 -22.75 1.27
C ASP A 284 -14.65 -22.69 -0.25
N GLY A 285 -15.67 -23.34 -0.82
CA GLY A 285 -15.88 -23.41 -2.25
C GLY A 285 -16.43 -22.13 -2.91
N SER A 286 -16.49 -21.01 -2.21
CA SER A 286 -17.15 -19.79 -2.70
C SER A 286 -16.48 -19.16 -3.93
N HIS A 287 -15.17 -19.40 -4.17
CA HIS A 287 -14.42 -18.82 -5.26
C HIS A 287 -13.61 -19.90 -6.00
N LEU A 288 -14.28 -20.65 -6.86
CA LEU A 288 -13.68 -21.72 -7.63
C LEU A 288 -13.55 -21.36 -9.11
N SER A 289 -12.50 -21.87 -9.74
CA SER A 289 -12.36 -21.90 -11.19
C SER A 289 -11.64 -23.17 -11.61
N THR A 290 -11.98 -23.71 -12.79
CA THR A 290 -11.28 -24.84 -13.40
C THR A 290 -11.40 -24.73 -14.90
N ILE A 291 -10.43 -25.20 -15.64
CA ILE A 291 -10.46 -25.13 -17.10
C ILE A 291 -10.52 -26.51 -17.77
N ASP A 292 -9.80 -27.46 -17.26
CA ASP A 292 -9.56 -28.74 -17.92
C ASP A 292 -10.34 -29.91 -17.29
N GLY A 293 -11.06 -29.65 -16.22
CA GLY A 293 -11.75 -30.67 -15.43
C GLY A 293 -10.82 -31.59 -14.64
N LYS A 294 -9.50 -31.36 -14.68
CA LYS A 294 -8.48 -32.13 -13.98
C LYS A 294 -7.99 -31.47 -12.72
N GLY A 295 -7.89 -30.15 -12.74
CA GLY A 295 -7.53 -29.29 -11.61
C GLY A 295 -8.65 -28.33 -11.27
N LEU A 296 -8.81 -28.04 -10.00
CA LEU A 296 -9.73 -27.05 -9.48
C LEU A 296 -8.93 -26.00 -8.72
N TRP A 297 -9.08 -24.75 -9.11
CA TRP A 297 -8.44 -23.62 -8.44
C TRP A 297 -9.43 -22.94 -7.50
N ASN A 298 -8.97 -22.62 -6.30
CA ASN A 298 -9.73 -21.90 -5.30
C ASN A 298 -8.93 -20.70 -4.79
N LEU A 299 -9.60 -19.58 -4.64
CA LEU A 299 -9.04 -18.38 -4.05
C LEU A 299 -9.75 -18.10 -2.71
N ASP A 300 -9.03 -18.29 -1.61
CA ASP A 300 -9.53 -17.97 -0.27
C ASP A 300 -8.71 -16.87 0.43
N SER A 301 -9.02 -16.61 1.69
CA SER A 301 -8.31 -15.59 2.50
C SER A 301 -6.83 -15.95 2.78
N LYS A 302 -6.39 -17.16 2.50
CA LYS A 302 -5.00 -17.59 2.68
C LYS A 302 -4.20 -17.49 1.39
N GLY A 303 -4.84 -17.58 0.23
CA GLY A 303 -4.20 -17.53 -1.08
C GLY A 303 -4.91 -18.38 -2.11
N LEU A 304 -4.22 -18.58 -3.23
CA LEU A 304 -4.64 -19.46 -4.30
C LEU A 304 -4.27 -20.92 -3.96
N LYS A 305 -5.19 -21.84 -4.18
CA LYS A 305 -5.01 -23.29 -3.92
C LYS A 305 -5.34 -24.11 -5.15
N GLU A 306 -4.69 -25.23 -5.28
CA GLU A 306 -4.95 -26.21 -6.35
C GLU A 306 -5.43 -27.54 -5.75
N PHE A 307 -6.49 -28.08 -6.32
CA PHE A 307 -7.07 -29.36 -5.96
C PHE A 307 -7.21 -30.26 -7.19
N SER A 308 -7.06 -31.55 -7.01
CA SER A 308 -7.51 -32.56 -7.98
C SER A 308 -8.81 -33.20 -7.54
N ILE A 309 -9.60 -33.59 -8.52
CA ILE A 309 -10.84 -34.32 -8.32
C ILE A 309 -10.69 -35.70 -8.95
N SER A 310 -10.82 -36.75 -8.16
CA SER A 310 -10.78 -38.14 -8.61
C SER A 310 -11.84 -38.93 -7.88
N ASP A 311 -12.71 -39.62 -8.61
CA ASP A 311 -13.75 -40.50 -8.08
C ASP A 311 -14.64 -39.87 -6.99
N GLY A 312 -14.96 -38.59 -7.14
CA GLY A 312 -15.75 -37.81 -6.17
C GLY A 312 -14.97 -37.40 -4.92
N SER A 313 -13.66 -37.64 -4.89
CA SER A 313 -12.76 -37.19 -3.82
C SER A 313 -11.95 -35.97 -4.27
N VAL A 314 -11.83 -34.99 -3.38
CA VAL A 314 -11.00 -33.79 -3.60
C VAL A 314 -9.69 -33.97 -2.85
N THR A 315 -8.57 -33.86 -3.57
CA THR A 315 -7.23 -33.95 -2.99
C THR A 315 -6.52 -32.60 -3.20
N ILE A 316 -5.94 -32.06 -2.13
CA ILE A 316 -5.14 -30.84 -2.22
C ILE A 316 -3.82 -31.18 -2.92
N LEU A 317 -3.56 -30.58 -4.07
CA LEU A 317 -2.29 -30.68 -4.79
C LEU A 317 -1.30 -29.66 -4.25
N HIS A 318 -1.75 -28.41 -4.09
CA HIS A 318 -0.99 -27.33 -3.48
C HIS A 318 -1.84 -26.58 -2.45
N ASP A 319 -1.34 -26.47 -1.23
CA ASP A 319 -2.10 -25.91 -0.11
C ASP A 319 -2.23 -24.38 -0.20
N THR A 320 -1.21 -23.67 -0.67
CA THR A 320 -1.35 -22.21 -0.78
C THR A 320 -0.23 -21.57 -1.60
N TYR A 321 -0.58 -20.96 -2.73
CA TYR A 321 0.25 -19.99 -3.41
C TYR A 321 -0.11 -18.59 -2.91
N ARG A 322 0.77 -17.98 -2.12
CA ARG A 322 0.56 -16.65 -1.61
C ARG A 322 1.63 -15.71 -2.16
N PRO A 323 1.27 -14.58 -2.77
CA PRO A 323 2.26 -13.59 -3.15
C PRO A 323 2.97 -13.02 -1.91
N ASN A 324 4.25 -12.67 -2.05
CA ASN A 324 5.05 -12.03 -1.01
C ASN A 324 4.61 -10.58 -0.83
N THR A 325 3.53 -10.36 -0.08
CA THR A 325 2.86 -9.07 0.06
C THR A 325 2.46 -8.80 1.51
N SER A 326 2.25 -7.53 1.82
CA SER A 326 1.64 -7.11 3.08
C SER A 326 0.18 -7.55 3.19
N THR A 327 -0.29 -7.77 4.42
CA THR A 327 -1.73 -7.92 4.71
C THR A 327 -2.39 -6.60 5.09
N VAL A 328 -1.60 -5.53 5.24
CA VAL A 328 -2.08 -4.21 5.66
C VAL A 328 -2.42 -3.40 4.42
N SER A 329 -3.71 -3.20 4.17
CA SER A 329 -4.21 -2.47 2.98
C SER A 329 -3.97 -0.97 3.06
N GLU A 330 -4.06 -0.41 4.25
CA GLU A 330 -3.88 1.01 4.52
C GLU A 330 -2.89 1.18 5.67
N PRO A 331 -1.58 1.27 5.39
CA PRO A 331 -0.55 1.42 6.40
C PRO A 331 -0.54 2.84 6.96
N TYR A 332 -1.23 3.07 8.07
CA TYR A 332 -1.22 4.33 8.80
C TYR A 332 -0.01 4.49 9.71
N TYR A 333 0.63 3.37 10.07
CA TYR A 333 1.83 3.35 10.89
C TYR A 333 2.90 2.55 10.18
N LEU A 334 3.94 3.23 9.72
CA LEU A 334 5.17 2.63 9.22
C LEU A 334 6.31 2.98 10.17
N THR A 335 7.07 1.98 10.58
CA THR A 335 8.26 2.16 11.41
C THR A 335 9.36 1.24 10.90
N TYR A 336 10.52 1.81 10.58
CA TYR A 336 11.70 1.04 10.21
C TYR A 336 12.66 0.98 11.40
N GLN A 337 13.04 -0.22 11.82
CA GLN A 337 13.95 -0.43 12.94
C GLN A 337 14.71 -1.74 12.78
N ASN A 338 16.03 -1.71 12.96
CA ASN A 338 16.90 -2.90 12.95
C ASN A 338 16.68 -3.81 11.72
N GLY A 339 16.74 -3.24 10.52
CA GLY A 339 16.60 -3.97 9.26
C GLY A 339 15.19 -4.45 8.93
N THR A 340 14.17 -4.00 9.68
CA THR A 340 12.80 -4.46 9.54
C THR A 340 11.84 -3.28 9.42
N LEU A 341 11.00 -3.29 8.39
CA LEU A 341 9.85 -2.39 8.30
C LEU A 341 8.65 -3.05 8.97
N TYR A 342 8.01 -2.33 9.89
CA TYR A 342 6.73 -2.71 10.50
C TYR A 342 5.64 -1.85 9.91
N SER A 343 4.50 -2.49 9.61
CA SER A 343 3.34 -1.85 9.01
C SER A 343 2.08 -2.23 9.77
N MET A 344 1.30 -1.23 10.17
CA MET A 344 0.02 -1.42 10.87
C MET A 344 -1.04 -0.48 10.30
N ASN A 345 -2.29 -0.98 10.20
CA ASN A 345 -3.43 -0.13 9.88
C ASN A 345 -3.83 0.75 11.06
N SER A 346 -4.77 1.68 10.82
CA SER A 346 -5.46 2.40 11.90
C SER A 346 -6.92 1.98 11.97
N GLY A 347 -7.44 1.85 13.18
CA GLY A 347 -8.87 1.70 13.42
C GLY A 347 -9.65 2.99 13.15
N ARG A 348 -8.95 4.13 13.08
CA ARG A 348 -9.53 5.45 12.86
C ARG A 348 -8.77 6.26 11.81
N ASN A 349 -9.49 7.14 11.13
CA ASN A 349 -8.87 8.09 10.22
C ASN A 349 -8.30 9.32 10.97
N TYR A 350 -7.62 10.21 10.26
CA TYR A 350 -7.02 11.42 10.85
C TYR A 350 -8.02 12.38 11.51
N LYS A 351 -9.32 12.28 11.17
CA LYS A 351 -10.39 13.03 11.80
C LYS A 351 -10.99 12.31 13.03
N GLY A 352 -10.45 11.15 13.38
CA GLY A 352 -10.87 10.34 14.50
C GLY A 352 -12.15 9.54 14.27
N ALA A 353 -12.68 9.49 13.06
CA ALA A 353 -13.81 8.62 12.74
C ALA A 353 -13.37 7.16 12.63
N SER A 354 -14.19 6.22 13.12
CA SER A 354 -13.94 4.79 13.04
C SER A 354 -13.85 4.33 11.58
N ASN A 355 -12.83 3.54 11.29
CA ASN A 355 -12.69 2.83 10.01
C ASN A 355 -13.35 1.44 10.05
N GLY A 356 -13.86 1.00 11.20
CA GLY A 356 -14.45 -0.33 11.39
C GLY A 356 -13.46 -1.48 11.17
N LYS A 357 -12.16 -1.25 11.38
CA LYS A 357 -11.10 -2.22 11.08
C LYS A 357 -10.43 -2.72 12.35
N SER A 358 -10.34 -4.02 12.45
CA SER A 358 -9.48 -4.70 13.43
C SER A 358 -8.01 -4.51 13.11
N VAL A 359 -7.14 -4.81 14.09
CA VAL A 359 -5.70 -4.74 13.92
C VAL A 359 -5.21 -5.67 12.81
N MET A 360 -4.46 -5.09 11.89
CA MET A 360 -3.70 -5.79 10.87
C MET A 360 -2.25 -5.32 10.97
N LEU A 361 -1.33 -6.27 11.10
CA LEU A 361 0.07 -6.00 11.33
C LEU A 361 0.93 -6.92 10.47
N SER A 362 1.92 -6.36 9.80
CA SER A 362 2.90 -7.08 8.98
C SER A 362 4.29 -6.52 9.20
N SER A 363 5.31 -7.33 8.96
CA SER A 363 6.70 -6.87 8.88
C SER A 363 7.37 -7.31 7.59
N LEU A 364 8.25 -6.46 7.06
CA LEU A 364 9.13 -6.77 5.93
C LEU A 364 10.56 -6.86 6.44
N LYS A 365 11.14 -8.06 6.35
CA LYS A 365 12.53 -8.33 6.73
C LYS A 365 13.22 -9.15 5.65
N ASN A 366 14.40 -8.74 5.20
CA ASN A 366 15.16 -9.41 4.13
C ASN A 366 14.33 -9.65 2.86
N GLY A 367 13.48 -8.69 2.49
CA GLY A 367 12.61 -8.79 1.31
C GLY A 367 11.40 -9.70 1.46
N VAL A 368 11.13 -10.26 2.64
CA VAL A 368 10.01 -11.17 2.90
C VAL A 368 9.00 -10.53 3.85
N TRP A 369 7.74 -10.50 3.42
CA TRP A 369 6.62 -10.07 4.26
C TRP A 369 6.15 -11.18 5.20
N ASN A 370 6.03 -10.84 6.48
CA ASN A 370 5.50 -11.70 7.52
C ASN A 370 4.20 -11.13 8.09
N LYS A 371 3.18 -11.94 8.18
CA LYS A 371 1.93 -11.59 8.85
C LYS A 371 2.13 -11.74 10.37
N LEU A 372 1.88 -10.65 11.10
CA LEU A 372 2.05 -10.59 12.56
C LEU A 372 0.74 -10.35 13.30
N ASN A 373 -0.40 -10.46 12.61
CA ASN A 373 -1.71 -10.24 13.23
C ASN A 373 -1.87 -11.11 14.48
N PRO A 374 -2.35 -10.53 15.59
CA PRO A 374 -2.62 -11.31 16.79
C PRO A 374 -3.62 -12.42 16.51
N ILE A 375 -3.29 -13.65 16.89
CA ILE A 375 -4.13 -14.85 16.66
C ILE A 375 -5.32 -14.83 17.62
N LYS A 376 -5.10 -14.39 18.85
CA LYS A 376 -6.11 -14.26 19.90
C LYS A 376 -5.70 -13.12 20.83
N VAL A 377 -6.63 -12.23 21.13
CA VAL A 377 -6.47 -11.14 22.09
C VAL A 377 -7.64 -11.14 23.04
N ASP A 378 -7.36 -10.77 24.29
CA ASP A 378 -8.40 -10.65 25.32
C ASP A 378 -9.17 -9.34 25.13
N ILE A 379 -10.48 -9.45 24.91
CA ILE A 379 -11.39 -8.32 24.74
C ILE A 379 -12.35 -8.27 25.93
N HIS A 380 -12.32 -7.19 26.69
CA HIS A 380 -13.18 -7.02 27.87
C HIS A 380 -14.49 -6.31 27.56
N ASN A 381 -14.53 -5.47 26.54
CA ASN A 381 -15.73 -4.72 26.17
C ASN A 381 -16.72 -5.56 25.39
N ASN A 382 -17.83 -5.94 26.06
CA ASN A 382 -18.87 -6.80 25.49
C ASN A 382 -19.62 -6.18 24.29
N SER A 383 -19.61 -4.86 24.13
CA SER A 383 -20.36 -4.17 23.07
C SER A 383 -19.63 -4.17 21.72
N TYR A 384 -18.30 -4.37 21.71
CA TYR A 384 -17.44 -4.27 20.54
C TYR A 384 -16.54 -5.51 20.35
N LYS A 385 -17.06 -6.67 20.67
CA LYS A 385 -16.35 -7.98 20.77
C LYS A 385 -15.47 -8.41 19.62
N SER A 386 -15.47 -7.71 18.50
CA SER A 386 -14.71 -8.11 17.29
C SER A 386 -13.72 -7.06 16.81
N LEU A 387 -13.65 -5.88 17.44
CA LEU A 387 -12.88 -4.76 16.92
C LEU A 387 -11.89 -4.25 17.96
N ILE A 388 -10.61 -4.58 17.77
CA ILE A 388 -9.51 -3.81 18.35
C ILE A 388 -9.16 -2.76 17.31
N GLU A 389 -9.70 -1.55 17.46
CA GLU A 389 -9.33 -0.42 16.62
C GLU A 389 -7.91 0.04 17.00
N PRO A 390 -6.87 -0.32 16.24
CA PRO A 390 -5.49 -0.01 16.60
C PRO A 390 -5.21 1.47 16.45
N TYR A 391 -4.39 2.01 17.38
CA TYR A 391 -4.00 3.40 17.40
C TYR A 391 -2.60 3.55 17.99
N GLY A 392 -1.67 4.15 17.25
CA GLY A 392 -0.27 4.24 17.65
C GLY A 392 0.46 2.90 17.65
N MET A 393 1.72 2.92 17.27
CA MET A 393 2.60 1.75 17.26
C MET A 393 4.00 2.14 17.72
N ALA A 394 4.60 1.30 18.56
CA ALA A 394 5.99 1.41 18.98
C ALA A 394 6.66 0.04 18.99
N ILE A 395 7.91 -0.01 18.55
CA ILE A 395 8.73 -1.21 18.56
C ILE A 395 9.68 -1.13 19.74
N ASP A 396 9.78 -2.20 20.53
CA ASP A 396 10.71 -2.25 21.67
C ASP A 396 12.16 -2.03 21.15
N PRO A 397 12.87 -1.04 21.68
CA PRO A 397 14.21 -0.70 21.18
C PRO A 397 15.27 -1.78 21.46
N PHE A 398 15.02 -2.71 22.41
CA PHE A 398 15.92 -3.79 22.79
C PHE A 398 15.51 -5.16 22.28
N ASP A 399 14.24 -5.31 21.81
CA ASP A 399 13.72 -6.56 21.23
C ASP A 399 12.71 -6.23 20.14
N SER A 400 13.21 -6.05 18.92
CA SER A 400 12.39 -5.65 17.77
C SER A 400 11.29 -6.66 17.38
N GLU A 401 11.26 -7.86 17.95
CA GLU A 401 10.14 -8.80 17.80
C GLU A 401 8.94 -8.44 18.67
N LYS A 402 9.12 -7.55 19.67
CA LYS A 402 8.06 -7.07 20.54
C LYS A 402 7.47 -5.78 20.02
N ILE A 403 6.21 -5.85 19.63
CA ILE A 403 5.48 -4.77 19.01
C ILE A 403 4.38 -4.33 19.96
N TRP A 404 4.42 -3.07 20.32
CA TRP A 404 3.44 -2.42 21.17
C TRP A 404 2.49 -1.58 20.34
N PHE A 405 1.20 -1.67 20.59
CA PHE A 405 0.21 -0.81 19.94
C PHE A 405 -0.92 -0.47 20.90
N GLY A 406 -1.44 0.74 20.76
CA GLY A 406 -2.62 1.21 21.46
C GLY A 406 -3.91 0.72 20.79
N SER A 407 -4.99 0.78 21.55
CA SER A 407 -6.35 0.53 21.05
C SER A 407 -7.27 1.66 21.47
N PHE A 408 -8.28 1.94 20.65
CA PHE A 408 -9.32 2.90 21.00
C PHE A 408 -10.24 2.38 22.10
N PHE A 409 -10.41 1.06 22.23
CA PHE A 409 -11.38 0.47 23.15
C PHE A 409 -10.77 -0.26 24.35
N GLU A 410 -9.57 -0.80 24.20
CA GLU A 410 -9.09 -1.88 25.06
C GLU A 410 -7.71 -1.62 25.72
N GLY A 411 -7.13 -0.41 25.57
CA GLY A 411 -5.84 -0.07 26.16
C GLY A 411 -4.64 -0.39 25.26
N ILE A 412 -3.59 -0.99 25.83
CA ILE A 412 -2.33 -1.26 25.13
C ILE A 412 -2.08 -2.77 25.03
N TYR A 413 -1.62 -3.21 23.90
CA TYR A 413 -1.18 -4.58 23.65
C TYR A 413 0.31 -4.62 23.32
N CYS A 414 0.99 -5.65 23.84
CA CYS A 414 2.29 -6.08 23.33
C CYS A 414 2.17 -7.46 22.75
N ILE A 415 2.65 -7.63 21.53
CA ILE A 415 2.69 -8.92 20.84
C ILE A 415 4.13 -9.30 20.48
N LYS A 416 4.40 -10.61 20.47
CA LYS A 416 5.62 -11.20 19.93
C LYS A 416 5.24 -12.39 19.04
N ASN A 417 5.67 -12.40 17.78
CA ASN A 417 5.34 -13.47 16.80
C ASN A 417 3.83 -13.75 16.72
N GLY A 418 2.99 -12.68 16.66
CA GLY A 418 1.53 -12.80 16.60
C GLY A 418 0.85 -13.24 17.88
N LYS A 419 1.59 -13.45 18.98
CA LYS A 419 1.02 -13.82 20.29
C LYS A 419 1.03 -12.62 21.22
N GLN A 420 -0.07 -12.38 21.91
CA GLN A 420 -0.13 -11.41 23.00
C GLN A 420 0.78 -11.89 24.17
N ILE A 421 1.69 -11.02 24.61
CA ILE A 421 2.58 -11.27 25.73
C ILE A 421 2.32 -10.31 26.90
N GLN A 422 1.70 -9.15 26.63
CA GLN A 422 1.28 -8.20 27.66
C GLN A 422 0.02 -7.48 27.21
N LYS A 423 -0.84 -7.12 28.17
CA LYS A 423 -1.98 -6.21 28.03
C LYS A 423 -1.98 -5.22 29.17
N ILE A 424 -2.19 -3.94 28.86
CA ILE A 424 -2.32 -2.86 29.86
C ILE A 424 -3.68 -2.20 29.62
N ASP A 425 -4.54 -2.27 30.63
CA ASP A 425 -5.87 -1.68 30.57
C ASP A 425 -6.28 -1.09 31.95
N HIS A 426 -7.54 -0.79 32.13
CA HIS A 426 -8.07 -0.23 33.38
C HIS A 426 -7.96 -1.14 34.59
N LEU A 427 -7.70 -2.43 34.45
CA LEU A 427 -7.61 -3.40 35.54
C LEU A 427 -6.21 -3.44 36.16
N ASN A 428 -5.18 -3.08 35.39
CA ASN A 428 -3.79 -3.23 35.80
C ASN A 428 -2.94 -1.96 35.58
N SER A 429 -3.61 -0.81 35.41
CA SER A 429 -2.98 0.49 35.19
C SER A 429 -3.82 1.61 35.79
N PRO A 430 -3.31 2.85 35.86
CA PRO A 430 -4.10 4.01 36.30
C PRO A 430 -5.11 4.50 35.27
N MET A 431 -5.20 3.87 34.08
CA MET A 431 -6.20 4.22 33.08
C MET A 431 -7.61 3.92 33.59
N TYR A 432 -8.50 4.85 33.36
CA TYR A 432 -9.87 4.72 33.84
C TYR A 432 -10.82 4.24 32.75
N LEU A 433 -11.64 3.22 33.04
CA LEU A 433 -12.69 2.77 32.16
C LEU A 433 -13.98 3.55 32.44
N ASP A 434 -14.35 4.41 31.51
CA ASP A 434 -15.67 5.05 31.51
C ASP A 434 -16.59 4.41 30.47
N PHE A 435 -16.24 4.60 29.21
CA PHE A 435 -16.89 3.97 28.07
C PHE A 435 -15.90 3.10 27.27
N VAL A 436 -14.69 3.59 27.12
CA VAL A 436 -13.59 2.93 26.41
C VAL A 436 -12.25 3.28 27.06
N VAL A 437 -11.25 2.41 26.91
CA VAL A 437 -9.86 2.66 27.30
C VAL A 437 -9.09 3.10 26.06
N CYS A 438 -9.10 4.39 25.79
CA CYS A 438 -8.53 4.94 24.57
C CYS A 438 -7.08 5.40 24.77
N VAL A 439 -6.14 4.70 24.15
CA VAL A 439 -4.74 5.13 24.04
C VAL A 439 -4.56 5.92 22.75
N SER A 440 -4.06 7.16 22.86
CA SER A 440 -3.97 8.07 21.71
C SER A 440 -2.67 7.94 20.94
N ASP A 441 -1.53 7.73 21.59
CA ASP A 441 -0.23 7.41 20.98
C ASP A 441 0.69 6.80 22.02
N LEU A 442 1.74 6.12 21.57
CA LEU A 442 2.77 5.53 22.44
C LEU A 442 4.14 5.57 21.78
N LYS A 443 5.20 5.82 22.57
CA LYS A 443 6.59 5.88 22.12
C LYS A 443 7.52 5.36 23.22
N PHE A 444 8.63 4.77 22.79
CA PHE A 444 9.76 4.50 23.68
C PHE A 444 10.69 5.70 23.73
N ASP A 445 11.21 5.99 24.91
CA ASP A 445 12.34 6.90 25.05
C ASP A 445 13.69 6.18 24.84
N LYS A 446 14.78 6.94 24.89
CA LYS A 446 16.14 6.41 24.68
C LYS A 446 16.58 5.38 25.75
N GLU A 447 15.96 5.39 26.93
CA GLU A 447 16.25 4.46 28.02
C GLU A 447 15.40 3.21 27.94
N GLY A 448 14.33 3.24 27.13
CA GLY A 448 13.38 2.15 26.90
C GLY A 448 12.16 2.18 27.82
N ASN A 449 11.84 3.31 28.43
CA ASN A 449 10.57 3.49 29.09
C ASN A 449 9.47 3.71 28.08
N LEU A 450 8.30 3.16 28.29
CA LEU A 450 7.13 3.32 27.42
C LEU A 450 6.32 4.53 27.86
N TRP A 451 6.29 5.55 27.04
CA TRP A 451 5.43 6.72 27.19
C TRP A 451 4.17 6.53 26.38
N PHE A 452 3.00 6.85 26.96
CA PHE A 452 1.73 6.80 26.22
C PHE A 452 0.75 7.85 26.69
N SER A 453 -0.03 8.36 25.74
CA SER A 453 -1.13 9.29 26.02
C SER A 453 -2.45 8.54 26.10
N PHE A 454 -3.27 8.94 27.08
CA PHE A 454 -4.56 8.35 27.34
C PHE A 454 -5.66 9.40 27.24
N TYR A 455 -6.77 9.05 26.59
CA TYR A 455 -7.94 9.91 26.45
C TYR A 455 -9.13 9.35 27.20
N ASN A 456 -9.81 10.22 27.97
CA ASN A 456 -11.03 9.89 28.69
C ASN A 456 -12.17 10.85 28.29
N PHE A 457 -13.29 10.31 27.84
CA PHE A 457 -14.41 11.08 27.31
C PHE A 457 -15.12 11.94 28.39
N ASN A 458 -15.16 11.51 29.63
CA ASN A 458 -16.04 12.06 30.65
C ASN A 458 -15.31 12.71 31.83
N LYS A 459 -13.99 12.59 31.91
CA LYS A 459 -13.23 13.17 33.02
C LYS A 459 -12.29 14.28 32.57
N THR A 460 -12.43 15.43 33.18
CA THR A 460 -11.54 16.58 32.97
C THR A 460 -10.34 16.58 33.92
N THR A 461 -10.34 15.70 34.93
CA THR A 461 -9.29 15.58 35.95
C THR A 461 -8.69 14.18 35.93
N TYR A 462 -7.72 13.98 35.06
CA TYR A 462 -6.89 12.77 34.95
C TYR A 462 -5.53 13.15 34.41
N ALA A 463 -4.50 12.36 34.69
CA ALA A 463 -3.23 12.51 34.01
C ALA A 463 -3.36 12.04 32.55
N PRO A 464 -3.11 12.90 31.56
CA PRO A 464 -3.27 12.52 30.18
C PRO A 464 -2.04 11.80 29.59
N LEU A 465 -0.93 11.75 30.31
CA LEU A 465 0.32 11.16 29.91
C LEU A 465 0.89 10.28 31.02
N TYR A 466 1.32 9.10 30.65
CA TYR A 466 1.88 8.09 31.54
C TYR A 466 3.21 7.58 31.04
N ILE A 467 4.06 7.16 32.00
CA ILE A 467 5.29 6.44 31.73
C ILE A 467 5.22 5.08 32.41
N LEU A 468 5.47 4.02 31.67
CA LEU A 468 5.77 2.71 32.25
C LEU A 468 7.29 2.50 32.16
N PRO A 469 7.99 2.48 33.32
CA PRO A 469 9.43 2.29 33.35
C PRO A 469 9.88 0.97 32.73
N LYS A 470 11.04 0.95 32.11
CA LYS A 470 11.61 -0.21 31.40
C LYS A 470 11.61 -1.48 32.23
N ASP A 471 11.96 -1.39 33.52
CA ASP A 471 12.02 -2.54 34.42
C ASP A 471 10.64 -3.13 34.77
N LYS A 472 9.54 -2.41 34.44
CA LYS A 472 8.17 -2.81 34.66
C LYS A 472 7.45 -3.33 33.41
N LEU A 473 7.99 -3.12 32.20
CA LEU A 473 7.32 -3.43 30.92
C LEU A 473 6.74 -4.83 30.84
N TYR A 474 7.45 -5.82 31.42
CA TYR A 474 7.09 -7.23 31.33
C TYR A 474 6.78 -7.84 32.70
N LYS A 475 6.43 -7.01 33.69
CA LYS A 475 5.98 -7.44 34.99
C LYS A 475 4.63 -8.19 34.85
N GLU A 476 4.53 -9.41 35.40
CA GLU A 476 3.34 -10.27 35.26
C GLU A 476 2.08 -9.64 35.88
N ASN A 477 2.22 -9.01 37.04
CA ASN A 477 1.12 -8.39 37.80
C ASN A 477 1.35 -6.89 37.91
N LEU A 478 1.10 -6.15 36.83
CA LEU A 478 1.12 -4.69 36.84
C LEU A 478 -0.01 -4.15 37.76
N THR A 479 0.28 -3.03 38.40
CA THR A 479 -0.67 -2.26 39.18
C THR A 479 -0.55 -0.78 38.83
N ALA A 480 -1.50 0.05 39.25
CA ALA A 480 -1.45 1.50 39.00
C ALA A 480 -0.17 2.16 39.56
N ASP A 481 0.41 1.62 40.63
CA ASP A 481 1.65 2.13 41.26
C ASP A 481 2.93 1.87 40.42
N ASP A 482 2.85 1.03 39.41
CA ASP A 482 3.99 0.77 38.50
C ASP A 482 4.15 1.87 37.44
N PHE A 483 3.20 2.79 37.33
CA PHE A 483 3.16 3.86 36.36
C PHE A 483 3.48 5.22 36.97
N ILE A 484 4.16 6.06 36.22
CA ILE A 484 4.35 7.48 36.55
C ILE A 484 3.31 8.26 35.75
N SER A 485 2.52 9.06 36.46
CA SER A 485 1.46 9.88 35.89
C SER A 485 1.90 11.34 35.81
N ILE A 486 1.79 11.93 34.61
CA ILE A 486 2.15 13.33 34.38
C ILE A 486 0.87 14.16 34.25
N ASP A 487 0.68 15.08 35.22
CA ASP A 487 -0.41 16.04 35.16
C ASP A 487 -0.06 17.22 34.26
N LEU A 488 -0.85 17.43 33.22
CA LEU A 488 -0.71 18.54 32.29
C LEU A 488 -1.74 19.65 32.51
N GLY A 489 -2.33 19.71 33.68
CA GLY A 489 -3.29 20.75 34.07
C GLY A 489 -4.50 20.81 33.13
N ASN A 490 -4.72 21.97 32.49
CA ASN A 490 -5.86 22.19 31.59
C ASN A 490 -5.67 21.60 30.20
N PHE A 491 -4.68 20.74 29.99
CA PHE A 491 -4.48 20.03 28.70
C PHE A 491 -5.36 18.78 28.71
N ALA A 492 -6.24 18.67 27.73
CA ALA A 492 -7.00 17.46 27.47
C ALA A 492 -6.45 16.75 26.24
N THR A 493 -6.08 15.48 26.40
CA THR A 493 -5.76 14.63 25.25
C THR A 493 -7.00 14.31 24.46
N THR A 494 -6.80 13.89 23.22
CA THR A 494 -7.83 13.39 22.32
C THR A 494 -7.37 12.09 21.72
N TYR A 495 -8.26 11.37 21.07
CA TYR A 495 -7.92 10.14 20.34
C TYR A 495 -7.09 10.38 19.06
N GLY A 496 -6.59 11.58 18.83
CA GLY A 496 -5.67 11.92 17.74
C GLY A 496 -4.40 12.60 18.24
N SER A 497 -4.15 12.57 19.56
CA SER A 497 -2.96 13.20 20.15
C SER A 497 -1.68 12.53 19.65
N GLN A 498 -0.70 13.35 19.25
CA GLN A 498 0.60 12.90 18.77
C GLN A 498 1.67 13.12 19.83
N LEU A 499 2.45 12.07 20.10
CA LEU A 499 3.54 12.08 21.08
C LEU A 499 4.89 12.09 20.34
N CYS A 500 5.76 13.01 20.74
CA CYS A 500 7.14 13.07 20.27
C CYS A 500 8.08 13.25 21.45
N ILE A 501 9.13 12.44 21.52
CA ILE A 501 10.19 12.53 22.51
C ILE A 501 11.46 12.93 21.78
N SER A 502 12.16 13.97 22.24
CA SER A 502 13.42 14.37 21.61
C SER A 502 14.49 13.27 21.76
N LYS A 503 15.39 13.19 20.79
CA LYS A 503 16.44 12.16 20.74
C LYS A 503 17.32 12.15 22.00
N ASP A 504 17.57 13.32 22.58
CA ASP A 504 18.30 13.46 23.84
C ASP A 504 17.45 13.14 25.09
N GLY A 505 16.12 12.95 24.92
CA GLY A 505 15.18 12.68 25.99
C GLY A 505 14.75 13.91 26.79
N ARG A 506 15.24 15.10 26.42
CA ARG A 506 15.00 16.32 27.21
C ARG A 506 13.60 16.90 27.03
N TYR A 507 13.07 16.86 25.82
CA TYR A 507 11.74 17.44 25.52
C TYR A 507 10.76 16.37 25.11
N VAL A 508 9.56 16.46 25.68
CA VAL A 508 8.43 15.64 25.29
C VAL A 508 7.30 16.55 24.84
N LEU A 509 6.81 16.34 23.63
CA LEU A 509 5.70 17.10 23.04
C LEU A 509 4.48 16.21 22.87
N LEU A 510 3.32 16.73 23.27
CA LEU A 510 2.03 16.08 23.09
C LEU A 510 1.05 17.03 22.41
N GLY A 511 0.68 16.73 21.18
CA GLY A 511 -0.29 17.50 20.39
C GLY A 511 -1.72 17.02 20.64
N SER A 512 -2.66 17.92 20.88
CA SER A 512 -4.09 17.61 21.01
C SER A 512 -4.86 18.08 19.78
N ASN A 513 -5.77 17.25 19.26
CA ASN A 513 -6.43 17.44 17.97
C ASN A 513 -7.94 17.77 18.05
N MET A 514 -8.52 18.03 19.25
CA MET A 514 -9.95 18.33 19.35
C MET A 514 -10.24 19.78 19.79
N TRP A 515 -11.29 20.37 19.21
CA TRP A 515 -11.96 21.64 19.56
C TRP A 515 -11.10 22.90 19.48
N LYS A 516 -9.87 22.87 19.90
CA LYS A 516 -8.79 23.85 19.70
C LYS A 516 -7.50 23.08 19.88
N SER A 517 -6.73 22.96 18.84
CA SER A 517 -5.43 22.32 18.88
C SER A 517 -4.55 22.95 19.96
N LYS A 518 -4.07 22.13 20.90
CA LYS A 518 -3.11 22.53 21.91
C LYS A 518 -1.86 21.68 21.81
N LEU A 519 -0.74 22.25 22.22
CA LEU A 519 0.54 21.54 22.32
C LEU A 519 1.04 21.63 23.76
N ALA A 520 1.17 20.49 24.44
CA ALA A 520 1.90 20.41 25.69
C ALA A 520 3.37 20.17 25.38
N ILE A 521 4.24 20.90 26.06
CA ILE A 521 5.70 20.80 25.94
C ILE A 521 6.23 20.58 27.36
N ILE A 522 6.95 19.49 27.55
CA ILE A 522 7.55 19.10 28.82
C ILE A 522 9.07 19.17 28.63
N ASP A 523 9.75 19.90 29.52
CA ASP A 523 11.20 19.85 29.68
C ASP A 523 11.49 18.94 30.86
N THR A 524 11.94 17.72 30.59
CA THR A 524 12.25 16.71 31.61
C THR A 524 13.55 16.99 32.37
N ASN A 525 14.21 18.09 32.04
CA ASN A 525 15.55 18.41 32.51
C ASN A 525 16.60 17.28 32.27
N GLY A 526 16.24 16.27 31.48
CA GLY A 526 17.03 15.09 31.15
C GLY A 526 16.84 13.90 32.10
N THR A 527 15.87 13.97 33.01
CA THR A 527 15.50 12.91 33.98
C THR A 527 14.15 12.29 33.56
N LEU A 528 14.18 11.18 32.81
CA LEU A 528 12.98 10.66 32.12
C LEU A 528 11.91 10.05 33.04
N THR A 529 12.28 9.69 34.28
CA THR A 529 11.36 9.07 35.26
C THR A 529 11.23 9.84 36.58
N ASP A 530 12.00 10.90 36.76
CA ASP A 530 11.84 11.85 37.86
C ASP A 530 11.10 13.09 37.38
N ILE A 531 9.80 13.15 37.67
CA ILE A 531 8.95 14.25 37.23
C ILE A 531 8.98 15.47 38.18
N SER A 532 9.74 15.41 39.26
CA SER A 532 9.76 16.46 40.29
C SER A 532 10.45 17.75 39.81
N ASP A 533 11.32 17.67 38.83
CA ASP A 533 12.05 18.77 38.21
C ASP A 533 11.54 19.17 36.83
N ASP A 534 10.48 18.52 36.36
CA ASP A 534 9.84 18.77 35.06
C ASP A 534 9.22 20.17 35.01
N ARG A 535 9.33 20.78 33.83
CA ARG A 535 8.59 22.02 33.53
C ARG A 535 7.62 21.77 32.40
N VAL A 536 6.38 22.25 32.57
CA VAL A 536 5.32 22.07 31.57
C VAL A 536 4.90 23.43 31.01
N ALA A 537 4.77 23.52 29.69
CA ALA A 537 4.18 24.65 28.99
C ALA A 537 3.04 24.19 28.10
N ILE A 538 1.90 24.89 28.14
CA ILE A 538 0.75 24.62 27.28
C ILE A 538 0.61 25.75 26.26
N VAL A 539 0.72 25.41 24.98
CA VAL A 539 0.56 26.34 23.86
C VAL A 539 -0.84 26.13 23.27
N ALA A 540 -1.67 27.16 23.30
CA ALA A 540 -3.05 27.13 22.80
C ALA A 540 -3.30 28.10 21.63
N THR A 541 -2.36 29.02 21.38
CA THR A 541 -2.36 29.93 20.24
C THR A 541 -0.97 29.94 19.60
N TYR A 542 -0.93 29.94 18.30
CA TYR A 542 0.31 29.84 17.56
C TYR A 542 0.52 31.12 16.76
N ASN A 543 1.65 31.76 16.97
CA ASN A 543 2.07 32.89 16.17
C ASN A 543 3.25 32.50 15.30
N ASP A 544 3.24 32.96 14.05
CA ASP A 544 4.37 32.78 13.14
C ASP A 544 5.50 33.77 13.44
N GLN A 545 6.59 33.69 12.69
CA GLN A 545 7.76 34.56 12.81
C GLN A 545 7.48 36.05 12.51
N ASP A 546 6.36 36.33 11.86
CA ASP A 546 5.91 37.69 11.51
C ASP A 546 4.89 38.20 12.57
N GLY A 547 4.66 37.45 13.65
CA GLY A 547 3.70 37.76 14.72
C GLY A 547 2.25 37.56 14.33
N LYS A 548 1.95 36.93 13.21
CA LYS A 548 0.61 36.63 12.75
C LYS A 548 0.12 35.32 13.37
N ASN A 549 -1.19 35.26 13.66
CA ASN A 549 -1.80 34.02 14.09
C ASN A 549 -1.70 32.96 12.98
N PHE A 550 -1.20 31.80 13.34
CA PHE A 550 -1.15 30.61 12.49
C PHE A 550 -2.15 29.58 13.02
N ASP A 551 -3.28 29.47 12.33
CA ASP A 551 -4.27 28.44 12.67
C ASP A 551 -3.80 27.09 12.11
N ILE A 552 -3.28 26.24 12.96
CA ILE A 552 -2.74 24.93 12.59
C ILE A 552 -3.82 23.83 12.44
N GLY A 553 -5.07 24.10 12.83
CA GLY A 553 -6.13 23.07 12.86
C GLY A 553 -5.74 21.89 13.75
N TYR A 554 -5.40 20.76 13.15
CA TYR A 554 -4.93 19.54 13.84
C TYR A 554 -3.44 19.32 13.63
N ILE A 555 -2.76 18.75 14.62
CA ILE A 555 -1.38 18.26 14.52
C ILE A 555 -1.44 16.76 14.22
N HIS A 556 -0.99 16.34 13.05
CA HIS A 556 -1.02 14.95 12.60
C HIS A 556 0.31 14.22 12.81
N SER A 557 1.41 14.95 12.78
CA SER A 557 2.75 14.39 12.98
C SER A 557 3.67 15.41 13.64
N ILE A 558 4.51 14.95 14.56
CA ILE A 558 5.59 15.73 15.17
C ILE A 558 6.89 14.96 14.99
N LYS A 559 7.90 15.60 14.42
CA LYS A 559 9.25 15.03 14.28
C LYS A 559 10.31 15.97 14.82
N GLU A 560 11.26 15.40 15.53
CA GLU A 560 12.35 16.15 16.14
C GLU A 560 13.64 15.98 15.34
N GLU A 561 14.38 17.07 15.20
CA GLU A 561 15.74 17.11 14.68
C GLU A 561 16.55 18.16 15.44
N ASN A 562 17.54 17.74 16.22
CA ASN A 562 18.44 18.64 16.95
C ASN A 562 17.70 19.69 17.82
N ASN A 563 16.69 19.27 18.56
CA ASN A 563 15.82 20.11 19.38
C ASN A 563 14.99 21.15 18.58
N LYS A 564 14.86 20.96 17.26
CA LYS A 564 13.86 21.61 16.43
C LYS A 564 12.71 20.63 16.19
N PHE A 565 11.49 21.13 16.19
CA PHE A 565 10.31 20.28 16.06
C PHE A 565 9.46 20.68 14.85
N TRP A 566 9.38 19.77 13.90
CA TRP A 566 8.54 19.88 12.70
C TRP A 566 7.13 19.39 13.01
N LEU A 567 6.15 20.22 12.67
CA LEU A 567 4.72 19.92 12.88
C LEU A 567 4.04 19.76 11.53
N GLY A 568 3.51 18.58 11.26
CA GLY A 568 2.59 18.34 10.16
C GLY A 568 1.16 18.65 10.61
N THR A 569 0.51 19.59 9.94
CA THR A 569 -0.79 20.13 10.37
C THR A 569 -1.83 20.08 9.25
N ASN A 570 -3.09 20.37 9.57
CA ASN A 570 -4.15 20.50 8.58
C ASN A 570 -3.90 21.61 7.54
N THR A 571 -3.13 22.61 7.89
CA THR A 571 -3.00 23.85 7.12
C THR A 571 -1.59 24.09 6.62
N GLY A 572 -0.71 23.11 6.74
CA GLY A 572 0.67 23.19 6.29
C GLY A 572 1.67 22.69 7.30
N VAL A 573 2.89 23.21 7.18
CA VAL A 573 4.04 22.82 8.01
C VAL A 573 4.37 23.96 8.98
N GLY A 574 4.51 23.57 10.26
CA GLY A 574 5.04 24.45 11.31
C GLY A 574 6.41 23.98 11.79
N LEU A 575 7.28 24.88 12.22
CA LEU A 575 8.59 24.58 12.75
C LEU A 575 8.87 25.36 14.04
N ILE A 576 9.11 24.65 15.13
CA ILE A 576 9.56 25.25 16.39
C ILE A 576 11.08 25.16 16.46
N ASN A 577 11.76 26.29 16.25
CA ASN A 577 13.21 26.37 16.30
C ASN A 577 13.77 26.60 17.70
N ASN A 578 12.99 27.23 18.58
CA ASN A 578 13.38 27.53 19.96
C ASN A 578 12.30 27.04 20.93
N ILE A 579 12.39 25.76 21.27
CA ILE A 579 11.44 25.10 22.19
C ILE A 579 11.45 25.75 23.59
N LYS A 580 12.62 26.27 24.06
CA LYS A 580 12.76 26.89 25.38
C LYS A 580 11.89 28.12 25.57
N ALA A 581 11.56 28.83 24.48
CA ALA A 581 10.70 30.00 24.52
C ALA A 581 9.27 29.69 24.96
N ALA A 582 8.82 28.44 24.86
CA ALA A 582 7.51 28.00 25.33
C ALA A 582 7.31 28.23 26.84
N PHE A 583 8.37 28.02 27.63
CA PHE A 583 8.32 28.18 29.09
C PHE A 583 8.30 29.63 29.57
N SER A 584 8.47 30.58 28.68
CA SER A 584 8.25 32.02 28.90
C SER A 584 6.99 32.57 28.21
N GLY A 585 6.17 31.70 27.62
CA GLY A 585 4.95 32.06 26.91
C GLY A 585 5.16 32.68 25.51
N ASN A 586 6.38 32.61 24.94
CA ASN A 586 6.76 33.28 23.71
C ASN A 586 7.17 32.28 22.59
N VAL A 587 6.54 31.11 22.52
CA VAL A 587 6.85 30.17 21.46
C VAL A 587 6.39 30.68 20.09
N VAL A 588 7.28 30.60 19.11
CA VAL A 588 7.00 30.91 17.70
C VAL A 588 6.97 29.61 16.91
N VAL A 589 5.91 29.41 16.13
CA VAL A 589 5.81 28.33 15.17
C VAL A 589 6.09 28.89 13.78
N ASN A 590 7.33 28.76 13.36
CA ASN A 590 7.78 29.33 12.09
C ASN A 590 7.07 28.65 10.91
N ARG A 591 6.60 29.42 9.96
CA ARG A 591 6.16 28.97 8.64
C ARG A 591 7.36 29.09 7.70
N VAL A 592 7.89 27.96 7.26
CA VAL A 592 9.07 27.94 6.38
C VAL A 592 8.71 28.60 5.05
N LYS A 593 9.57 29.52 4.56
CA LYS A 593 9.38 30.24 3.31
C LYS A 593 10.16 29.56 2.18
N VAL A 594 9.48 29.28 1.08
CA VAL A 594 10.02 28.69 -0.14
C VAL A 594 10.04 29.75 -1.23
N PRO A 595 11.20 30.18 -1.75
CA PRO A 595 11.29 31.15 -2.84
C PRO A 595 10.57 30.67 -4.08
N ARG A 596 9.86 31.56 -4.79
CA ARG A 596 9.14 31.20 -6.02
C ARG A 596 10.04 30.94 -7.21
N ASN A 597 11.26 31.50 -7.20
CA ASN A 597 12.24 31.39 -8.31
C ASN A 597 11.67 31.79 -9.69
N ASP A 598 10.66 32.67 -9.71
CA ASP A 598 9.96 33.16 -10.89
C ASP A 598 10.45 34.57 -11.36
N GLY A 599 11.59 35.02 -10.81
CA GLY A 599 12.15 36.36 -11.04
C GLY A 599 11.54 37.45 -10.15
N THR A 600 10.52 37.13 -9.34
CA THR A 600 10.05 37.98 -8.25
C THR A 600 10.84 37.67 -6.98
N ASN A 601 10.96 38.62 -6.08
CA ASN A 601 11.57 38.38 -4.76
C ASN A 601 10.51 37.93 -3.74
N LEU A 602 9.57 37.07 -4.19
CA LEU A 602 8.48 36.54 -3.39
C LEU A 602 8.75 35.09 -2.95
N ALA A 603 8.17 34.70 -1.83
CA ALA A 603 8.19 33.35 -1.32
C ALA A 603 6.79 32.92 -0.87
N ASP A 604 6.47 31.66 -1.05
CA ASP A 604 5.29 31.02 -0.48
C ASP A 604 5.65 30.30 0.84
N TYR A 605 4.66 30.01 1.64
CA TYR A 605 4.90 29.15 2.80
C TYR A 605 4.89 27.66 2.38
N LEU A 606 5.79 26.89 2.95
CA LEU A 606 5.90 25.45 2.67
C LEU A 606 4.57 24.74 2.93
N LEU A 607 4.02 24.12 1.88
CA LEU A 607 2.76 23.39 1.89
C LEU A 607 1.58 24.16 2.49
N ASP A 608 1.48 25.47 2.22
CA ASP A 608 0.40 26.33 2.71
C ASP A 608 -0.97 25.82 2.27
N GLY A 609 -1.86 25.58 3.23
CA GLY A 609 -3.20 25.03 2.96
C GLY A 609 -3.24 23.52 2.64
N VAL A 610 -2.11 22.84 2.65
CA VAL A 610 -2.03 21.39 2.43
C VAL A 610 -2.04 20.66 3.77
N SER A 611 -2.96 19.71 3.95
CA SER A 611 -2.97 18.87 5.15
C SER A 611 -1.84 17.83 5.07
N VAL A 612 -0.90 17.91 6.02
CA VAL A 612 0.27 17.02 6.13
C VAL A 612 -0.03 15.93 7.15
N ASN A 613 -0.11 14.69 6.69
CA ASN A 613 -0.47 13.53 7.50
C ASN A 613 0.72 12.96 8.29
N ASP A 614 1.89 12.90 7.65
CA ASP A 614 3.09 12.38 8.30
C ASP A 614 4.35 13.06 7.76
N ILE A 615 5.40 13.01 8.57
CA ILE A 615 6.73 13.56 8.27
C ILE A 615 7.76 12.44 8.52
N ALA A 616 8.73 12.30 7.64
CA ALA A 616 9.93 11.49 7.88
C ALA A 616 11.19 12.32 7.60
N ILE A 617 12.28 11.95 8.27
CA ILE A 617 13.58 12.59 8.08
C ILE A 617 14.53 11.51 7.54
N ASP A 618 15.18 11.79 6.42
CA ASP A 618 16.08 10.84 5.78
C ASP A 618 17.54 10.98 6.28
N GLY A 619 18.41 10.14 5.75
CA GLY A 619 19.82 10.09 6.13
C GLY A 619 20.64 11.34 5.82
N ALA A 620 20.12 12.26 5.02
CA ALA A 620 20.69 13.57 4.74
C ALA A 620 19.96 14.72 5.47
N ASN A 621 19.18 14.39 6.49
CA ASN A 621 18.34 15.33 7.25
C ASN A 621 17.32 16.07 6.41
N ARG A 622 16.97 15.60 5.19
CA ARG A 622 15.91 16.16 4.35
C ARG A 622 14.55 15.71 4.90
N LYS A 623 13.49 16.44 4.58
CA LYS A 623 12.16 16.15 5.10
C LYS A 623 11.25 15.63 4.00
N TRP A 624 10.64 14.50 4.29
CA TRP A 624 9.58 13.90 3.51
C TRP A 624 8.23 14.22 4.15
N PHE A 625 7.34 14.83 3.39
CA PHE A 625 5.99 15.21 3.84
C PHE A 625 4.96 14.42 3.05
N GLY A 626 4.22 13.56 3.74
CA GLY A 626 3.06 12.88 3.19
C GLY A 626 1.80 13.71 3.38
N SER A 627 1.09 14.02 2.30
CA SER A 627 -0.13 14.82 2.35
C SER A 627 -1.41 13.99 2.25
N SER A 628 -2.53 14.60 2.62
CA SER A 628 -3.84 13.95 2.51
C SER A 628 -4.41 13.90 1.09
N THR A 629 -3.96 14.78 0.17
CA THR A 629 -4.56 14.94 -1.16
C THR A 629 -3.61 15.33 -2.26
N SER A 630 -2.35 15.63 -1.94
CA SER A 630 -1.40 16.24 -2.88
C SER A 630 -0.12 15.41 -3.05
N GLY A 631 -0.13 14.13 -2.63
CA GLY A 631 1.01 13.25 -2.79
C GLY A 631 2.11 13.45 -1.76
N LEU A 632 3.34 13.19 -2.17
CA LEU A 632 4.54 13.15 -1.34
C LEU A 632 5.53 14.23 -1.77
N TYR A 633 6.06 14.97 -0.81
CA TYR A 633 7.05 16.04 -1.03
C TYR A 633 8.37 15.70 -0.36
N LEU A 634 9.47 15.96 -1.03
CA LEU A 634 10.82 15.98 -0.48
C LEU A 634 11.35 17.42 -0.47
N THR A 635 11.86 17.86 0.66
CA THR A 635 12.47 19.19 0.80
C THR A 635 13.92 19.12 1.23
N SER A 636 14.62 20.24 1.09
CA SER A 636 15.94 20.45 1.71
C SER A 636 15.88 20.23 3.23
N SER A 637 17.03 20.12 3.87
CA SER A 637 17.16 19.87 5.32
C SER A 637 16.51 20.98 6.17
N ASP A 638 16.50 22.21 5.69
CA ASP A 638 15.87 23.36 6.35
C ASP A 638 14.42 23.64 5.84
N GLY A 639 13.95 22.88 4.84
CA GLY A 639 12.62 23.02 4.25
C GLY A 639 12.46 24.20 3.30
N SER A 640 13.53 24.96 3.02
CA SER A 640 13.45 26.17 2.18
C SER A 640 13.33 25.90 0.68
N GLU A 641 13.56 24.66 0.25
CA GLU A 641 13.48 24.23 -1.13
C GLU A 641 12.67 22.92 -1.24
N ILE A 642 11.74 22.86 -2.19
CA ILE A 642 11.08 21.60 -2.58
C ILE A 642 11.96 20.95 -3.64
N LEU A 643 12.58 19.82 -3.29
CA LEU A 643 13.48 19.07 -4.16
C LEU A 643 12.70 18.15 -5.11
N GLU A 644 11.64 17.49 -4.59
CA GLU A 644 10.80 16.59 -5.35
C GLU A 644 9.35 16.68 -4.90
N HIS A 645 8.43 16.48 -5.83
CA HIS A 645 7.00 16.34 -5.58
C HIS A 645 6.46 15.16 -6.41
N PHE A 646 5.97 14.14 -5.73
CA PHE A 646 5.43 12.92 -6.34
C PHE A 646 3.92 12.85 -6.16
N SER A 647 3.22 12.62 -7.26
CA SER A 647 1.78 12.41 -7.32
C SER A 647 1.43 11.24 -8.23
N THR A 648 0.16 10.88 -8.29
CA THR A 648 -0.35 9.87 -9.23
C THR A 648 -0.16 10.25 -10.69
N GLU A 649 0.06 11.53 -10.99
CA GLU A 649 0.24 12.04 -12.35
C GLU A 649 1.69 11.93 -12.84
N ASN A 650 2.67 12.08 -11.95
CA ASN A 650 4.09 12.17 -12.32
C ASN A 650 4.98 11.06 -11.73
N SER A 651 4.40 10.10 -11.02
CA SER A 651 5.15 9.03 -10.38
C SER A 651 4.40 7.68 -10.46
N SER A 652 5.00 6.65 -9.87
CA SER A 652 4.38 5.32 -9.74
C SER A 652 3.35 5.23 -8.60
N LEU A 653 3.11 6.30 -7.87
CA LEU A 653 2.08 6.34 -6.84
C LEU A 653 0.70 6.06 -7.45
N THR A 654 -0.12 5.33 -6.72
CA THR A 654 -1.49 5.00 -7.10
C THR A 654 -2.54 5.74 -6.27
N SER A 655 -2.09 6.56 -5.34
CA SER A 655 -2.92 7.43 -4.49
C SER A 655 -2.14 8.66 -4.08
N ASP A 656 -2.76 9.83 -4.14
CA ASP A 656 -2.21 11.07 -3.61
C ASP A 656 -2.47 11.23 -2.10
N GLU A 657 -3.29 10.37 -1.49
CA GLU A 657 -3.41 10.27 -0.05
C GLU A 657 -2.29 9.40 0.52
N ILE A 658 -1.28 10.05 1.09
CA ILE A 658 -0.19 9.41 1.80
C ILE A 658 -0.59 9.26 3.26
N THR A 659 -0.59 8.04 3.76
CA THR A 659 -1.01 7.72 5.14
C THR A 659 0.15 7.72 6.12
N SER A 660 1.35 7.37 5.69
CA SER A 660 2.56 7.37 6.53
C SER A 660 3.82 7.34 5.67
N VAL A 661 4.93 7.78 6.24
CA VAL A 661 6.25 7.76 5.60
C VAL A 661 7.30 7.28 6.61
N ALA A 662 8.18 6.37 6.20
CA ALA A 662 9.32 5.93 6.99
C ALA A 662 10.58 5.81 6.14
N CYS A 663 11.69 6.40 6.59
CA CYS A 663 12.99 6.25 5.96
C CYS A 663 13.76 5.08 6.57
N SER A 664 14.46 4.32 5.75
CA SER A 664 15.40 3.30 6.20
C SER A 664 16.53 3.95 6.99
N THR A 665 16.95 3.30 8.08
CA THR A 665 18.15 3.66 8.84
C THR A 665 19.39 2.93 8.35
N ASP A 666 19.26 2.05 7.36
CA ASP A 666 20.32 1.17 6.90
C ASP A 666 20.75 1.47 5.45
N ASP A 667 19.82 1.98 4.65
CA ASP A 667 20.02 2.24 3.22
C ASP A 667 19.21 3.46 2.75
N ASN A 668 19.07 3.63 1.42
CA ASN A 668 18.42 4.78 0.80
C ASN A 668 16.91 4.61 0.57
N ARG A 669 16.26 3.59 1.13
CA ARG A 669 14.84 3.33 0.90
C ARG A 669 13.95 4.25 1.72
N VAL A 670 12.94 4.78 1.04
CA VAL A 670 11.83 5.50 1.65
C VAL A 670 10.56 4.69 1.45
N PHE A 671 9.91 4.31 2.53
CA PHE A 671 8.67 3.54 2.55
C PHE A 671 7.50 4.48 2.68
N ILE A 672 6.55 4.36 1.78
CA ILE A 672 5.40 5.26 1.64
C ILE A 672 4.12 4.46 1.78
N GLY A 673 3.38 4.71 2.84
CA GLY A 673 2.05 4.17 3.06
C GLY A 673 1.00 4.97 2.30
N THR A 674 0.09 4.29 1.65
CA THR A 674 -1.05 4.88 0.95
C THR A 674 -2.32 4.06 1.21
N LYS A 675 -3.47 4.54 0.82
CA LYS A 675 -4.71 3.73 0.83
C LYS A 675 -4.67 2.52 -0.12
N LYS A 676 -3.62 2.39 -0.93
CA LYS A 676 -3.45 1.33 -1.93
C LYS A 676 -2.23 0.44 -1.66
N GLY A 677 -1.72 0.42 -0.43
CA GLY A 677 -0.58 -0.40 -0.03
C GLY A 677 0.68 0.40 0.24
N THR A 678 1.81 -0.30 0.30
CA THR A 678 3.12 0.26 0.63
C THR A 678 3.98 0.38 -0.62
N PHE A 679 4.46 1.59 -0.88
CA PHE A 679 5.44 1.89 -1.94
C PHE A 679 6.82 2.02 -1.34
N VAL A 680 7.83 1.80 -2.18
CA VAL A 680 9.23 2.06 -1.85
C VAL A 680 9.82 2.93 -2.94
N TYR A 681 10.50 3.98 -2.53
CA TYR A 681 11.29 4.84 -3.39
C TYR A 681 12.76 4.72 -3.03
N GLU A 682 13.62 4.47 -4.01
CA GLU A 682 15.07 4.45 -3.85
C GLU A 682 15.61 5.88 -3.96
N SER A 683 15.79 6.50 -2.82
CA SER A 683 16.27 7.89 -2.72
C SER A 683 17.76 8.01 -3.12
N ASP A 684 18.20 9.22 -3.34
CA ASP A 684 19.62 9.58 -3.55
C ASP A 684 20.35 9.92 -2.25
N ALA A 685 19.73 9.65 -1.10
CA ALA A 685 20.31 9.83 0.23
C ALA A 685 20.20 8.56 1.07
N ALA A 686 21.27 8.25 1.78
CA ALA A 686 21.33 7.18 2.78
C ALA A 686 21.90 7.71 4.11
N PRO A 687 21.71 6.98 5.22
CA PRO A 687 22.35 7.34 6.48
C PRO A 687 23.87 7.48 6.34
N SER A 688 24.42 8.54 6.92
CA SER A 688 25.86 8.80 6.93
C SER A 688 26.60 7.86 7.88
N GLN A 689 27.85 7.55 7.53
CA GLN A 689 28.78 6.84 8.41
C GLN A 689 29.65 7.83 9.22
N ASP A 690 30.25 7.35 10.29
CA ASP A 690 31.14 8.14 11.12
C ASP A 690 32.56 8.25 10.52
N ASP A 691 32.93 7.34 9.61
CA ASP A 691 34.20 7.29 8.90
C ASP A 691 34.05 6.69 7.48
N TYR A 692 35.14 6.47 6.78
CA TYR A 692 35.19 5.94 5.42
C TYR A 692 35.65 4.47 5.35
N SER A 693 35.52 3.70 6.42
CA SER A 693 36.00 2.30 6.46
C SER A 693 35.28 1.37 5.50
N ASP A 694 34.00 1.63 5.24
CA ASP A 694 33.11 0.75 4.48
C ASP A 694 32.58 1.37 3.16
N VAL A 695 33.40 2.21 2.51
CA VAL A 695 33.00 2.83 1.24
C VAL A 695 33.11 1.83 0.09
N TYR A 696 31.99 1.70 -0.65
CA TYR A 696 31.89 0.85 -1.83
C TYR A 696 31.09 1.53 -2.95
N ALA A 697 31.23 0.99 -4.17
CA ALA A 697 30.46 1.51 -5.32
C ALA A 697 29.67 0.38 -6.00
N TYR A 698 28.46 0.73 -6.48
CA TYR A 698 27.62 -0.20 -7.21
C TYR A 698 26.79 0.51 -8.33
N PRO A 699 26.44 -0.20 -9.43
CA PRO A 699 26.96 -1.51 -9.79
C PRO A 699 28.48 -1.44 -10.07
N ASN A 700 29.21 -2.49 -9.71
CA ASN A 700 30.61 -2.60 -9.99
C ASN A 700 30.98 -4.07 -10.31
N PRO A 701 31.24 -4.43 -11.57
CA PRO A 701 31.44 -3.56 -12.74
C PRO A 701 30.14 -2.94 -13.28
N VAL A 702 30.28 -1.74 -13.86
CA VAL A 702 29.25 -1.09 -14.66
C VAL A 702 29.28 -1.73 -16.05
N ARG A 703 28.22 -2.45 -16.42
CA ARG A 703 28.12 -3.19 -17.68
C ARG A 703 27.69 -2.29 -18.87
N PRO A 704 27.89 -2.72 -20.13
CA PRO A 704 27.54 -1.93 -21.31
C PRO A 704 26.04 -1.58 -21.42
N ASP A 705 25.19 -2.50 -20.97
CA ASP A 705 23.72 -2.39 -20.97
C ASP A 705 23.16 -1.58 -19.82
N TYR A 706 24.02 -1.18 -18.87
CA TYR A 706 23.59 -0.38 -17.72
C TYR A 706 23.66 1.13 -18.01
N SER A 707 22.51 1.78 -18.05
CA SER A 707 22.37 3.22 -18.28
C SER A 707 22.01 4.02 -17.03
N GLY A 708 21.87 3.35 -15.88
CA GLY A 708 21.48 3.96 -14.60
C GLY A 708 22.62 4.69 -13.90
N HIS A 709 22.32 5.17 -12.71
CA HIS A 709 23.28 5.85 -11.84
C HIS A 709 24.26 4.86 -11.19
N ILE A 710 25.49 5.30 -11.05
CA ILE A 710 26.54 4.62 -10.30
C ILE A 710 26.56 5.27 -8.91
N THR A 711 26.37 4.47 -7.88
CA THR A 711 26.29 4.96 -6.51
C THR A 711 27.58 4.62 -5.74
N VAL A 712 28.09 5.58 -4.99
CA VAL A 712 29.11 5.39 -3.97
C VAL A 712 28.45 5.52 -2.62
N ALA A 713 28.48 4.48 -1.81
CA ALA A 713 27.83 4.41 -0.50
C ALA A 713 28.86 4.20 0.63
N GLY A 714 28.44 4.36 1.88
CA GLY A 714 29.32 4.26 3.05
C GLY A 714 30.10 5.54 3.32
N LEU A 715 29.61 6.68 2.86
CA LEU A 715 30.25 7.98 3.03
C LEU A 715 29.82 8.67 4.35
N MET A 716 30.64 9.62 4.80
CA MET A 716 30.21 10.62 5.78
C MET A 716 29.31 11.66 5.08
N ASP A 717 28.45 12.32 5.84
CA ASP A 717 27.59 13.36 5.29
C ASP A 717 28.38 14.53 4.70
N ASN A 718 27.87 15.08 3.58
CA ASN A 718 28.45 16.23 2.89
C ASN A 718 29.92 16.08 2.47
N SER A 719 30.39 14.85 2.26
CA SER A 719 31.76 14.55 1.79
C SER A 719 31.98 15.08 0.39
N LEU A 720 33.13 15.74 0.18
CA LEU A 720 33.61 16.07 -1.15
C LEU A 720 34.09 14.79 -1.85
N VAL A 721 33.42 14.40 -2.93
CA VAL A 721 33.72 13.21 -3.73
C VAL A 721 34.35 13.65 -5.04
N LYS A 722 35.49 13.05 -5.40
CA LYS A 722 36.17 13.23 -6.69
C LYS A 722 36.36 11.88 -7.36
N ILE A 723 36.00 11.79 -8.62
CA ILE A 723 36.18 10.61 -9.47
C ILE A 723 37.23 10.95 -10.51
N THR A 724 38.29 10.14 -10.58
CA THR A 724 39.38 10.32 -11.55
C THR A 724 39.52 9.10 -12.45
N ASP A 725 40.13 9.28 -13.62
CA ASP A 725 40.61 8.19 -14.47
C ASP A 725 41.88 7.53 -13.90
N SER A 726 42.40 6.52 -14.58
CA SER A 726 43.60 5.80 -14.18
C SER A 726 44.89 6.65 -14.25
N MET A 727 44.87 7.80 -14.88
CA MET A 727 45.99 8.76 -14.96
C MET A 727 45.86 9.87 -13.91
N GLY A 728 44.80 9.88 -13.12
CA GLY A 728 44.52 10.87 -12.09
C GLY A 728 43.81 12.14 -12.60
N ASN A 729 43.37 12.15 -13.86
CA ASN A 729 42.58 13.29 -14.38
C ASN A 729 41.17 13.28 -13.75
N LEU A 730 40.73 14.46 -13.30
CA LEU A 730 39.39 14.61 -12.73
C LEU A 730 38.32 14.37 -13.82
N VAL A 731 37.40 13.43 -13.55
CA VAL A 731 36.29 13.07 -14.43
C VAL A 731 34.98 13.70 -13.95
N TYR A 732 34.75 13.62 -12.63
CA TYR A 732 33.55 14.16 -12.01
C TYR A 732 33.80 14.51 -10.54
N SER A 733 33.03 15.46 -9.99
CA SER A 733 33.09 15.79 -8.58
C SER A 733 31.77 16.34 -8.08
N GLY A 734 31.53 16.17 -6.78
CA GLY A 734 30.33 16.66 -6.11
C GLY A 734 30.40 16.39 -4.61
N ARG A 735 29.29 16.55 -3.91
CA ARG A 735 29.17 16.25 -2.48
C ARG A 735 28.20 15.10 -2.25
N SER A 736 28.46 14.31 -1.21
CA SER A 736 27.56 13.25 -0.78
C SER A 736 26.28 13.84 -0.17
N THR A 737 25.18 13.11 -0.36
CA THR A 737 23.88 13.36 0.25
C THR A 737 23.68 12.32 1.35
N GLY A 738 23.93 12.72 2.61
CA GLY A 738 24.12 11.75 3.68
C GLY A 738 25.29 10.82 3.37
N GLY A 739 25.09 9.52 3.53
CA GLY A 739 26.09 8.47 3.31
C GLY A 739 26.31 8.06 1.86
N MET A 740 25.74 8.78 0.86
CA MET A 740 25.84 8.33 -0.53
C MET A 740 26.10 9.46 -1.53
N PHE A 741 26.77 9.09 -2.63
CA PHE A 741 27.02 9.96 -3.77
C PHE A 741 26.62 9.27 -5.06
N VAL A 742 25.88 9.98 -5.90
CA VAL A 742 25.29 9.45 -7.14
C VAL A 742 26.00 10.07 -8.35
N TRP A 743 26.48 9.22 -9.25
CA TRP A 743 27.16 9.61 -10.47
C TRP A 743 26.47 8.98 -11.69
N ASN A 744 26.13 9.78 -12.69
CA ASN A 744 25.47 9.33 -13.90
C ASN A 744 26.41 8.64 -14.94
N GLY A 745 27.70 8.46 -14.58
CA GLY A 745 28.69 7.87 -15.47
C GLY A 745 29.13 8.76 -16.64
N LEU A 746 28.85 10.08 -16.55
CA LEU A 746 29.28 11.07 -17.53
C LEU A 746 30.52 11.83 -17.02
N ASN A 747 31.35 12.30 -17.95
CA ASN A 747 32.43 13.24 -17.66
C ASN A 747 31.91 14.68 -17.59
N SER A 748 32.80 15.64 -17.30
CA SER A 748 32.46 17.07 -17.24
C SER A 748 31.92 17.65 -18.54
N GLU A 749 32.13 16.98 -19.68
CA GLU A 749 31.63 17.37 -21.00
C GLU A 749 30.25 16.75 -21.31
N GLY A 750 29.67 15.96 -20.38
CA GLY A 750 28.41 15.27 -20.58
C GLY A 750 28.47 13.99 -21.43
N SER A 751 29.67 13.51 -21.70
CA SER A 751 29.89 12.28 -22.47
C SER A 751 30.07 11.07 -21.55
N ARG A 752 29.50 9.91 -21.95
CA ARG A 752 29.69 8.64 -21.24
C ARG A 752 31.18 8.28 -21.17
N VAL A 753 31.66 7.97 -19.97
CA VAL A 753 33.07 7.57 -19.76
C VAL A 753 33.41 6.27 -20.47
N ASN A 754 34.68 6.10 -20.85
CA ASN A 754 35.16 4.92 -21.57
C ASN A 754 35.36 3.71 -20.63
N THR A 755 35.56 2.53 -21.22
CA THR A 755 36.01 1.33 -20.49
C THR A 755 37.29 1.64 -19.73
N GLY A 756 37.30 1.36 -18.43
CA GLY A 756 38.45 1.62 -17.59
C GLY A 756 38.14 1.51 -16.11
N VAL A 757 39.16 1.65 -15.29
CA VAL A 757 39.06 1.76 -13.83
C VAL A 757 39.05 3.24 -13.44
N TYR A 758 38.06 3.63 -12.68
CA TYR A 758 37.90 4.97 -12.14
C TYR A 758 38.12 4.91 -10.63
N TYR A 759 38.88 5.85 -10.12
CA TYR A 759 39.18 5.94 -8.68
C TYR A 759 38.27 6.98 -8.03
N VAL A 760 37.74 6.64 -6.89
CA VAL A 760 36.86 7.51 -6.10
C VAL A 760 37.65 7.96 -4.86
N PHE A 761 37.71 9.24 -4.65
CA PHE A 761 38.30 9.88 -3.46
C PHE A 761 37.15 10.60 -2.72
N ALA A 762 37.13 10.47 -1.39
CA ALA A 762 36.19 11.20 -0.55
C ALA A 762 36.91 11.83 0.64
N SER A 763 36.51 13.05 1.01
CA SER A 763 37.07 13.78 2.17
C SER A 763 36.03 14.76 2.72
N GLN A 764 36.12 15.06 4.02
CA GLN A 764 35.26 16.09 4.64
C GLN A 764 35.62 17.50 4.19
N ASN A 765 36.92 17.77 4.02
CA ASN A 765 37.44 19.07 3.64
C ASN A 765 38.43 18.96 2.49
N GLU A 766 38.51 19.99 1.64
CA GLU A 766 39.45 20.06 0.50
C GLU A 766 40.94 19.98 0.91
N ASN A 767 41.26 20.41 2.10
CA ASN A 767 42.61 20.46 2.63
C ASN A 767 43.00 19.28 3.53
N ASP A 768 42.05 18.36 3.78
CA ASP A 768 42.31 17.21 4.65
C ASP A 768 42.97 16.09 3.85
N LYS A 769 44.27 15.97 3.98
CA LYS A 769 45.07 14.92 3.32
C LYS A 769 45.03 13.58 4.05
N SER A 770 44.48 13.53 5.27
CA SER A 770 44.52 12.33 6.12
C SER A 770 43.27 11.47 6.02
N SER A 771 42.15 12.00 5.50
CA SER A 771 40.82 11.38 5.48
C SER A 771 40.36 10.94 4.10
N GLY A 772 41.25 10.81 3.13
CA GLY A 772 40.88 10.39 1.76
C GLY A 772 40.61 8.88 1.69
N CYS A 773 39.35 8.50 1.48
CA CYS A 773 39.01 7.12 1.14
C CYS A 773 39.16 6.91 -0.37
N VAL A 774 39.60 5.73 -0.75
CA VAL A 774 39.67 5.32 -2.17
C VAL A 774 38.88 4.03 -2.37
N THR A 775 37.84 4.10 -3.18
CA THR A 775 37.23 2.91 -3.78
C THR A 775 37.39 2.97 -5.30
N LYS A 776 37.06 1.89 -6.02
CA LYS A 776 37.25 1.79 -7.47
C LYS A 776 35.93 1.43 -8.15
N ILE A 777 35.74 1.95 -9.35
CA ILE A 777 34.63 1.62 -10.24
C ILE A 777 35.22 1.07 -11.54
N LEU A 778 34.85 -0.15 -11.90
CA LEU A 778 35.18 -0.73 -13.21
C LEU A 778 34.01 -0.45 -14.17
N VAL A 779 34.29 0.29 -15.22
CA VAL A 779 33.34 0.53 -16.31
C VAL A 779 33.71 -0.34 -17.50
N VAL A 780 32.76 -1.07 -18.04
CA VAL A 780 32.87 -1.87 -19.26
C VAL A 780 31.91 -1.28 -20.30
N LYS A 781 32.39 -1.07 -21.53
CA LYS A 781 31.60 -0.41 -22.59
C LYS A 781 31.34 -1.39 -23.73
#